data_c2b6250d6989c32a8b7a2026d5ead5c8
#
_entry.id   c2b6250d6989c32a8b7a2026d5ead5c8
#
_cell.length_a   1.000
_cell.length_b   1.000
_cell.length_c   1.000
_cell.angle_alpha   90.00
_cell.angle_beta   90.00
_cell.angle_gamma   90.00
#
_symmetry.space_group_name_H-M   'P 1'
#
loop_
_entity.id
_entity.type
_entity.pdbx_description
1 polymer ?
#
loop_
_entity_poly.entity_id
_entity_poly.type
_entity_poly.pdbx_seq_one_letter_code
_entity_poly.pdbx_strand_id
1 'polypeptide(L)'
;MFRQLNFRSFFNFLGRNKLYAAINIFGLSVSLMFVILIADYTLRQLTCDDYHAKADRIYVIGNEECITSGYYLQKYLRDRYPEIESTCAVAVSGQSTDATQPVEVGLQKYSATILFADTTFFRIFDYQLLDGDREQVLASRDNVVLSESFARKVFGTFNPMGQVIRFPDEEKSYVVSGVVRDIDRSVIPNMDIIMRAERLCDINSANDEHMSNSGAVTTFILARPGADLTAKIPDMLDYFKEIYWIYKGNVYQHVTLTPLRDVYFLSQNNDGGFNYGSWPFVMILFGVGAVILLFAVMNYINLTVAQTGFRAKEMAARRLLGASRGEIILKLILESTFLCVVAFVIAFFLAAAVEPGASRLLGSKIGVWQDMTPAVVACYAAFIVVLGVVAGFIPAMMVSRYKPVDIVRGSFRHRTKMFYSKVLITIQNVITIVLIATSLTIGLQIRHLISAPMGYNTADILDISTEIFLGKKQIAQFREELLREPCVEAVALGCGTPHDRGNNNTMQYGPDRMIGFQIFIGDSTYFRILGLERLRDNHLARMNDDNMVFINQHALRELGIAEDAEEFKVGMDYSYPYQIAGIYRDFQIGSALDKPQSAMLWQTDDIADMYPWNILVKIRGDKTAAYNTVKSVFERISDGAVFTGAEYIEQEIEADYADQRRILHIVGIFTLVAILISALGLVAMSTYYIQQKEQEVAVRKVFGSTRGEVLTRLVGNFMRLVGAAFVIAVPVAWYLLERWLQDYSVRISLSPLIFLASGAFAAVVAFVAVFWQSSRAADSNPIDSIKN
;
A
#
# COMPACT_ATOMS: atom_id res chain seq x y z
N MET A 1 22.51 -8.76 -46.17
CA MET A 1 21.44 -8.09 -45.40
C MET A 1 21.96 -6.99 -44.47
N PHE A 2 22.97 -7.19 -43.64
CA PHE A 2 23.50 -6.18 -42.67
C PHE A 2 24.28 -5.00 -43.27
N ARG A 3 24.76 -5.05 -44.47
CA ARG A 3 25.59 -3.99 -45.13
C ARG A 3 24.83 -2.71 -45.54
N GLN A 4 23.46 -2.75 -45.50
CA GLN A 4 22.59 -1.61 -45.87
C GLN A 4 22.03 -0.82 -44.68
N LEU A 5 22.23 -1.25 -43.42
CA LEU A 5 21.82 -0.55 -42.21
C LEU A 5 22.80 0.57 -41.86
N ASN A 6 22.83 1.61 -42.70
CA ASN A 6 23.63 2.78 -42.40
C ASN A 6 22.91 3.72 -41.43
N PHE A 7 23.19 3.58 -40.12
CA PHE A 7 22.67 4.46 -39.07
C PHE A 7 23.23 5.90 -39.14
N ARG A 8 24.21 6.17 -39.99
CA ARG A 8 24.83 7.50 -40.11
C ARG A 8 23.81 8.58 -40.48
N SER A 9 22.82 8.27 -41.34
CA SER A 9 21.73 9.21 -41.67
C SER A 9 20.84 9.50 -40.47
N PHE A 10 20.61 8.50 -39.65
CA PHE A 10 19.81 8.61 -38.41
C PHE A 10 20.51 9.47 -37.34
N PHE A 11 21.78 9.23 -37.09
CA PHE A 11 22.57 10.07 -36.14
C PHE A 11 22.68 11.51 -36.63
N ASN A 12 22.90 11.73 -37.93
CA ASN A 12 22.90 13.08 -38.53
C ASN A 12 21.51 13.75 -38.39
N PHE A 13 20.42 13.00 -38.50
CA PHE A 13 19.08 13.51 -38.29
C PHE A 13 18.84 13.91 -36.84
N LEU A 14 19.22 13.06 -35.86
CA LEU A 14 19.14 13.38 -34.43
C LEU A 14 20.00 14.62 -34.07
N GLY A 15 21.23 14.71 -34.60
CA GLY A 15 22.13 15.85 -34.37
C GLY A 15 21.58 17.17 -34.90
N ARG A 16 20.81 17.15 -35.98
CA ARG A 16 20.14 18.33 -36.55
C ARG A 16 18.85 18.69 -35.83
N ASN A 17 18.17 17.71 -35.18
CA ASN A 17 16.90 17.88 -34.49
C ASN A 17 17.05 17.56 -32.99
N LYS A 18 17.98 18.29 -32.32
CA LYS A 18 18.36 18.04 -30.91
C LYS A 18 17.16 18.09 -29.95
N LEU A 19 16.25 19.08 -30.11
CA LEU A 19 15.05 19.20 -29.25
C LEU A 19 14.10 18.00 -29.39
N TYR A 20 13.89 17.51 -30.62
CA TYR A 20 13.12 16.30 -30.87
C TYR A 20 13.73 15.06 -30.19
N ALA A 21 15.03 14.87 -30.37
CA ALA A 21 15.74 13.76 -29.76
C ALA A 21 15.68 13.81 -28.24
N ALA A 22 15.91 14.99 -27.65
CA ALA A 22 15.86 15.20 -26.21
C ALA A 22 14.47 14.92 -25.62
N ILE A 23 13.39 15.45 -26.20
CA ILE A 23 12.02 15.23 -25.72
C ILE A 23 11.63 13.73 -25.81
N ASN A 24 11.99 13.06 -26.92
CA ASN A 24 11.67 11.63 -27.06
C ASN A 24 12.46 10.76 -26.08
N ILE A 25 13.78 10.97 -25.97
CA ILE A 25 14.61 10.20 -25.03
C ILE A 25 14.18 10.47 -23.61
N PHE A 26 13.97 11.73 -23.22
CA PHE A 26 13.54 12.09 -21.87
C PHE A 26 12.18 11.47 -21.53
N GLY A 27 11.16 11.66 -22.39
CA GLY A 27 9.83 11.13 -22.15
C GLY A 27 9.80 9.60 -22.03
N LEU A 28 10.53 8.90 -22.93
CA LEU A 28 10.66 7.44 -22.85
C LEU A 28 11.45 7.01 -21.60
N SER A 29 12.56 7.69 -21.28
CA SER A 29 13.39 7.31 -20.13
C SER A 29 12.65 7.46 -18.80
N VAL A 30 11.94 8.57 -18.60
CA VAL A 30 11.14 8.78 -17.39
C VAL A 30 10.03 7.72 -17.28
N SER A 31 9.31 7.45 -18.39
CA SER A 31 8.25 6.45 -18.38
C SER A 31 8.77 5.04 -18.13
N LEU A 32 9.88 4.67 -18.76
CA LEU A 32 10.53 3.37 -18.58
C LEU A 32 11.13 3.20 -17.18
N MET A 33 11.61 4.29 -16.55
CA MET A 33 12.03 4.28 -15.15
C MET A 33 10.90 3.80 -14.23
N PHE A 34 9.69 4.37 -14.39
CA PHE A 34 8.53 3.93 -13.61
C PHE A 34 8.13 2.49 -13.93
N VAL A 35 8.18 2.09 -15.21
CA VAL A 35 7.89 0.70 -15.61
C VAL A 35 8.86 -0.27 -14.94
N ILE A 36 10.17 0.06 -14.87
CA ILE A 36 11.18 -0.77 -14.17
C ILE A 36 10.85 -0.87 -12.69
N LEU A 37 10.59 0.24 -12.00
CA LEU A 37 10.27 0.26 -10.57
C LEU A 37 8.98 -0.51 -10.24
N ILE A 38 7.93 -0.35 -11.05
CA ILE A 38 6.66 -1.08 -10.89
C ILE A 38 6.84 -2.56 -11.18
N ALA A 39 7.62 -2.92 -12.22
CA ALA A 39 7.89 -4.31 -12.55
C ALA A 39 8.67 -5.02 -11.43
N ASP A 40 9.68 -4.36 -10.87
CA ASP A 40 10.45 -4.91 -9.74
C ASP A 40 9.56 -5.08 -8.50
N TYR A 41 8.81 -4.03 -8.12
CA TYR A 41 7.83 -4.12 -7.04
C TYR A 41 6.84 -5.27 -7.25
N THR A 42 6.21 -5.33 -8.43
CA THR A 42 5.22 -6.36 -8.74
C THR A 42 5.82 -7.76 -8.70
N LEU A 43 7.03 -7.94 -9.25
CA LEU A 43 7.73 -9.22 -9.20
C LEU A 43 7.97 -9.66 -7.76
N ARG A 44 8.44 -8.76 -6.88
CA ARG A 44 8.67 -9.05 -5.46
C ARG A 44 7.39 -9.43 -4.73
N GLN A 45 6.28 -8.76 -5.03
CA GLN A 45 4.97 -9.09 -4.45
C GLN A 45 4.46 -10.46 -4.92
N LEU A 46 4.61 -10.78 -6.21
CA LEU A 46 4.14 -12.03 -6.79
C LEU A 46 5.03 -13.25 -6.49
N THR A 47 6.28 -13.02 -6.09
CA THR A 47 7.24 -14.08 -5.75
C THR A 47 7.50 -14.17 -4.24
N CYS A 48 6.56 -13.68 -3.42
CA CYS A 48 6.59 -13.84 -1.98
C CYS A 48 6.56 -15.33 -1.64
N ASP A 49 7.47 -15.80 -0.78
CA ASP A 49 7.64 -17.18 -0.34
C ASP A 49 7.91 -18.23 -1.44
N ASP A 50 8.17 -17.83 -2.68
CA ASP A 50 8.50 -18.77 -3.79
C ASP A 50 9.83 -19.53 -3.59
N TYR A 51 10.72 -19.00 -2.75
CA TYR A 51 12.03 -19.61 -2.51
C TYR A 51 12.00 -20.85 -1.60
N HIS A 52 10.86 -21.12 -0.95
CA HIS A 52 10.70 -22.35 -0.17
C HIS A 52 10.50 -23.54 -1.08
N ALA A 53 11.38 -24.52 -1.00
CA ALA A 53 11.32 -25.74 -1.83
C ALA A 53 10.01 -26.54 -1.65
N LYS A 54 9.35 -26.34 -0.51
CA LYS A 54 8.10 -27.01 -0.13
C LYS A 54 6.88 -26.09 -0.26
N ALA A 55 7.00 -24.89 -0.83
CA ALA A 55 5.92 -23.88 -0.89
C ALA A 55 4.60 -24.47 -1.41
N ASP A 56 4.65 -25.31 -2.44
CA ASP A 56 3.46 -25.95 -3.04
C ASP A 56 2.71 -26.94 -2.11
N ARG A 57 3.32 -27.30 -0.97
CA ARG A 57 2.79 -28.25 -0.01
C ARG A 57 2.51 -27.63 1.36
N ILE A 58 2.81 -26.34 1.52
CA ILE A 58 2.55 -25.60 2.75
C ILE A 58 1.20 -24.88 2.61
N TYR A 59 0.36 -25.07 3.62
CA TYR A 59 -0.95 -24.45 3.71
C TYR A 59 -1.10 -23.76 5.05
N VAL A 60 -1.90 -22.69 5.08
CA VAL A 60 -2.39 -22.06 6.31
C VAL A 60 -3.83 -22.46 6.50
N ILE A 61 -4.17 -22.93 7.71
CA ILE A 61 -5.55 -23.20 8.07
C ILE A 61 -6.18 -21.96 8.64
N GLY A 62 -7.43 -21.71 8.27
CA GLY A 62 -8.20 -20.56 8.73
C GLY A 62 -9.71 -20.80 8.58
N ASN A 63 -10.44 -19.74 8.62
CA ASN A 63 -11.88 -19.71 8.43
C ASN A 63 -12.27 -18.59 7.44
N GLU A 64 -13.56 -18.22 7.38
CA GLU A 64 -14.06 -17.16 6.51
C GLU A 64 -13.56 -15.75 6.88
N GLU A 65 -13.10 -15.52 8.12
CA GLU A 65 -12.72 -14.20 8.62
C GLU A 65 -11.23 -14.04 8.89
N CYS A 66 -10.57 -15.09 9.43
CA CYS A 66 -9.17 -15.01 9.84
C CYS A 66 -8.39 -16.31 9.60
N ILE A 67 -7.07 -16.21 9.75
CA ILE A 67 -6.15 -17.36 9.68
C ILE A 67 -5.58 -17.73 11.05
N THR A 68 -6.07 -17.13 12.11
CA THR A 68 -5.67 -17.45 13.48
C THR A 68 -6.44 -18.64 14.03
N SER A 69 -5.86 -19.33 14.98
CA SER A 69 -6.42 -20.54 15.60
C SER A 69 -5.92 -20.72 17.03
N GLY A 70 -6.55 -21.63 17.75
CA GLY A 70 -6.03 -22.10 19.04
C GLY A 70 -4.78 -22.94 18.88
N TYR A 71 -3.84 -22.84 19.84
CA TYR A 71 -2.53 -23.51 19.76
C TYR A 71 -2.61 -25.04 19.60
N TYR A 72 -3.57 -25.68 20.27
CA TYR A 72 -3.73 -27.15 20.22
C TYR A 72 -4.28 -27.68 18.90
N LEU A 73 -4.84 -26.83 18.03
CA LEU A 73 -5.35 -27.23 16.73
C LEU A 73 -4.32 -28.00 15.90
N GLN A 74 -3.05 -27.58 15.93
CA GLN A 74 -1.96 -28.24 15.23
C GLN A 74 -1.76 -29.71 15.69
N LYS A 75 -1.94 -30.02 16.98
CA LYS A 75 -1.88 -31.37 17.51
C LYS A 75 -3.05 -32.20 16.99
N TYR A 76 -4.27 -31.70 17.10
CA TYR A 76 -5.48 -32.40 16.65
C TYR A 76 -5.44 -32.71 15.14
N LEU A 77 -4.96 -31.78 14.33
CA LEU A 77 -4.79 -31.97 12.90
C LEU A 77 -3.78 -33.09 12.59
N ARG A 78 -2.64 -33.07 13.24
CA ARG A 78 -1.59 -34.06 13.03
C ARG A 78 -1.99 -35.46 13.49
N ASP A 79 -2.75 -35.56 14.59
CA ASP A 79 -3.21 -36.83 15.13
C ASP A 79 -4.33 -37.45 14.27
N ARG A 80 -5.15 -36.61 13.60
CA ARG A 80 -6.32 -37.05 12.82
C ARG A 80 -5.99 -37.34 11.35
N TYR A 81 -5.10 -36.54 10.75
CA TYR A 81 -4.85 -36.56 9.30
C TYR A 81 -3.45 -37.07 8.96
N PRO A 82 -3.30 -38.35 8.53
CA PRO A 82 -2.02 -38.91 8.14
C PRO A 82 -1.41 -38.24 6.88
N GLU A 83 -2.21 -37.51 6.10
CA GLU A 83 -1.79 -36.69 4.96
C GLU A 83 -0.90 -35.52 5.36
N ILE A 84 -0.94 -35.11 6.63
CA ILE A 84 -0.11 -34.06 7.19
C ILE A 84 1.27 -34.64 7.57
N GLU A 85 2.33 -34.03 7.04
CA GLU A 85 3.72 -34.39 7.35
C GLU A 85 4.17 -33.68 8.64
N SER A 86 3.83 -32.40 8.77
CA SER A 86 4.20 -31.57 9.93
C SER A 86 3.29 -30.35 10.06
N THR A 87 3.23 -29.77 11.24
CA THR A 87 2.53 -28.52 11.54
C THR A 87 3.47 -27.57 12.26
N CYS A 88 3.21 -26.26 12.17
CA CYS A 88 3.94 -25.23 12.88
C CYS A 88 3.00 -24.11 13.28
N ALA A 89 2.90 -23.84 14.58
CA ALA A 89 2.26 -22.63 15.08
C ALA A 89 3.25 -21.48 15.02
N VAL A 90 2.79 -20.34 14.51
CA VAL A 90 3.56 -19.10 14.39
C VAL A 90 2.72 -17.93 14.90
N ALA A 91 3.31 -17.04 15.67
CA ALA A 91 2.70 -15.79 16.08
C ALA A 91 3.76 -14.67 16.18
N VAL A 92 3.32 -13.44 16.02
CA VAL A 92 4.17 -12.25 16.12
C VAL A 92 3.88 -11.55 17.45
N SER A 93 4.88 -10.95 18.09
CA SER A 93 4.67 -10.17 19.32
C SER A 93 3.85 -8.92 19.05
N GLY A 94 2.78 -8.71 19.81
CA GLY A 94 1.86 -7.59 19.62
C GLY A 94 0.94 -7.78 18.40
N GLN A 95 0.00 -6.85 18.23
CA GLN A 95 -0.90 -6.84 17.06
C GLN A 95 -0.26 -6.19 15.82
N SER A 96 0.90 -5.55 15.99
CA SER A 96 1.66 -4.87 14.95
C SER A 96 3.06 -5.45 14.84
N THR A 97 3.60 -5.53 13.63
CA THR A 97 5.01 -5.90 13.37
C THR A 97 6.02 -4.96 14.02
N ASP A 98 5.59 -3.75 14.40
CA ASP A 98 6.41 -2.75 15.07
C ASP A 98 6.38 -2.84 16.61
N ALA A 99 5.52 -3.70 17.17
CA ALA A 99 5.46 -3.91 18.62
C ALA A 99 6.77 -4.52 19.13
N THR A 100 7.46 -3.79 20.00
CA THR A 100 8.77 -4.17 20.55
C THR A 100 8.68 -4.50 22.03
N GLN A 101 9.45 -5.50 22.47
CA GLN A 101 9.62 -5.82 23.89
C GLN A 101 11.02 -5.43 24.38
N PRO A 102 11.16 -4.96 25.63
CA PRO A 102 12.45 -4.69 26.20
C PRO A 102 13.24 -6.00 26.43
N VAL A 103 14.50 -6.00 26.03
CA VAL A 103 15.41 -7.13 26.24
C VAL A 103 16.74 -6.65 26.80
N GLU A 104 17.34 -7.42 27.67
CA GLU A 104 18.63 -7.16 28.29
C GLU A 104 19.71 -8.11 27.77
N VAL A 105 20.83 -7.53 27.34
CA VAL A 105 22.01 -8.28 26.91
C VAL A 105 23.23 -7.72 27.68
N GLY A 106 23.73 -8.49 28.63
CA GLY A 106 24.72 -8.01 29.56
C GLY A 106 24.17 -6.89 30.45
N LEU A 107 24.75 -5.68 30.35
CA LEU A 107 24.32 -4.48 31.07
C LEU A 107 23.50 -3.49 30.17
N GLN A 108 23.26 -3.84 28.92
CA GLN A 108 22.59 -2.94 28.00
C GLN A 108 21.16 -3.43 27.74
N LYS A 109 20.25 -2.45 27.58
CA LYS A 109 18.85 -2.68 27.25
C LYS A 109 18.61 -2.34 25.78
N TYR A 110 17.84 -3.18 25.12
CA TYR A 110 17.43 -3.01 23.71
C TYR A 110 15.93 -3.21 23.59
N SER A 111 15.32 -2.70 22.52
CA SER A 111 13.98 -3.06 22.09
C SER A 111 14.09 -4.06 20.96
N ALA A 112 13.32 -5.15 21.02
CA ALA A 112 13.32 -6.22 20.04
C ALA A 112 11.89 -6.65 19.68
N THR A 113 11.69 -6.96 18.41
CA THR A 113 10.48 -7.62 17.90
C THR A 113 10.65 -9.13 18.00
N ILE A 114 9.58 -9.85 18.34
CA ILE A 114 9.64 -11.30 18.61
C ILE A 114 8.71 -12.08 17.69
N LEU A 115 9.26 -13.13 17.08
CA LEU A 115 8.51 -14.17 16.40
C LEU A 115 8.44 -15.40 17.30
N PHE A 116 7.24 -15.86 17.59
CA PHE A 116 7.00 -17.10 18.31
C PHE A 116 6.76 -18.23 17.30
N ALA A 117 7.50 -19.31 17.39
CA ALA A 117 7.42 -20.41 16.46
C ALA A 117 7.67 -21.76 17.12
N ASP A 118 7.13 -22.84 16.56
CA ASP A 118 7.38 -24.19 17.02
C ASP A 118 8.76 -24.72 16.60
N THR A 119 9.17 -25.85 17.18
CA THR A 119 10.40 -26.58 16.81
C THR A 119 10.47 -26.97 15.35
N THR A 120 9.33 -27.08 14.70
CA THR A 120 9.21 -27.49 13.29
C THR A 120 9.43 -26.35 12.31
N PHE A 121 9.58 -25.11 12.78
CA PHE A 121 9.67 -23.90 11.97
C PHE A 121 10.75 -24.01 10.87
N PHE A 122 11.99 -24.26 11.24
CA PHE A 122 13.09 -24.40 10.28
C PHE A 122 13.02 -25.69 9.46
N ARG A 123 12.19 -26.65 9.85
CA ARG A 123 11.92 -27.87 9.06
C ARG A 123 10.90 -27.61 7.94
N ILE A 124 9.91 -26.77 8.21
CA ILE A 124 8.86 -26.42 7.23
C ILE A 124 9.35 -25.34 6.28
N PHE A 125 9.96 -24.26 6.82
CA PHE A 125 10.45 -23.12 6.07
C PHE A 125 11.96 -23.22 5.80
N ASP A 126 12.37 -22.81 4.60
CA ASP A 126 13.78 -22.89 4.15
C ASP A 126 14.57 -21.61 4.45
N TYR A 127 14.28 -20.94 5.58
CA TYR A 127 15.08 -19.78 6.01
C TYR A 127 16.53 -20.19 6.25
N GLN A 128 17.47 -19.34 5.81
CA GLN A 128 18.89 -19.64 5.86
C GLN A 128 19.45 -19.31 7.26
N LEU A 129 19.81 -20.34 8.00
CA LEU A 129 20.63 -20.18 9.21
C LEU A 129 22.06 -19.84 8.79
N LEU A 130 22.60 -18.76 9.36
CA LEU A 130 24.02 -18.38 9.23
C LEU A 130 24.89 -19.12 10.24
N ASP A 131 24.31 -19.41 11.42
CA ASP A 131 24.93 -20.20 12.48
C ASP A 131 23.84 -20.99 13.23
N GLY A 132 24.18 -22.17 13.74
CA GLY A 132 23.28 -23.08 14.44
C GLY A 132 22.78 -24.24 13.55
N ASP A 133 22.25 -25.28 14.20
CA ASP A 133 21.69 -26.48 13.54
C ASP A 133 20.17 -26.40 13.48
N ARG A 134 19.57 -26.68 12.29
CA ARG A 134 18.13 -26.57 12.02
C ARG A 134 17.24 -27.34 12.99
N GLU A 135 17.67 -28.47 13.45
CA GLU A 135 16.91 -29.37 14.36
C GLU A 135 17.10 -28.96 15.83
N GLN A 136 18.20 -28.22 16.16
CA GLN A 136 18.61 -27.94 17.54
C GLN A 136 18.29 -26.50 17.96
N VAL A 137 18.24 -25.53 17.03
CA VAL A 137 18.14 -24.09 17.39
C VAL A 137 16.88 -23.74 18.21
N LEU A 138 15.78 -24.45 18.02
CA LEU A 138 14.53 -24.30 18.80
C LEU A 138 14.20 -25.56 19.64
N ALA A 139 15.15 -26.46 19.91
CA ALA A 139 14.88 -27.69 20.65
C ALA A 139 14.53 -27.42 22.13
N SER A 140 15.24 -26.51 22.80
CA SER A 140 14.93 -26.09 24.16
C SER A 140 13.96 -24.89 24.18
N ARG A 141 13.12 -24.80 25.21
CA ARG A 141 12.28 -23.63 25.47
C ARG A 141 13.07 -22.37 25.80
N ASP A 142 14.30 -22.52 26.23
CA ASP A 142 15.19 -21.42 26.62
C ASP A 142 16.13 -21.00 25.47
N ASN A 143 15.98 -21.62 24.29
CA ASN A 143 16.73 -21.25 23.10
C ASN A 143 16.07 -20.09 22.37
N VAL A 144 16.93 -19.19 21.82
CA VAL A 144 16.48 -18.11 20.93
C VAL A 144 17.38 -18.06 19.69
N VAL A 145 16.77 -17.70 18.56
CA VAL A 145 17.48 -17.45 17.31
C VAL A 145 17.37 -15.97 16.98
N LEU A 146 18.49 -15.33 16.65
CA LEU A 146 18.55 -13.90 16.32
C LEU A 146 18.53 -13.69 14.81
N SER A 147 17.91 -12.61 14.35
CA SER A 147 18.12 -12.14 12.99
C SER A 147 19.55 -11.61 12.80
N GLU A 148 20.05 -11.66 11.57
CA GLU A 148 21.39 -11.15 11.23
C GLU A 148 21.55 -9.67 11.61
N SER A 149 20.55 -8.87 11.30
CA SER A 149 20.55 -7.43 11.62
C SER A 149 20.57 -7.15 13.12
N PHE A 150 19.77 -7.86 13.90
CA PHE A 150 19.73 -7.71 15.35
C PHE A 150 21.01 -8.23 16.02
N ALA A 151 21.50 -9.38 15.61
CA ALA A 151 22.76 -9.92 16.09
C ALA A 151 23.93 -8.94 15.85
N ARG A 152 23.95 -8.31 14.68
CA ARG A 152 24.95 -7.27 14.34
C ARG A 152 24.77 -5.99 15.15
N LYS A 153 23.52 -5.57 15.39
CA LYS A 153 23.19 -4.39 16.22
C LYS A 153 23.64 -4.55 17.68
N VAL A 154 23.43 -5.74 18.26
CA VAL A 154 23.67 -6.00 19.67
C VAL A 154 25.12 -6.42 19.94
N PHE A 155 25.67 -7.33 19.14
CA PHE A 155 26.99 -7.97 19.38
C PHE A 155 28.09 -7.41 18.45
N GLY A 156 27.74 -6.66 17.39
CA GLY A 156 28.71 -6.12 16.43
C GLY A 156 29.51 -7.22 15.74
N THR A 157 30.83 -7.32 16.07
CA THR A 157 31.73 -8.33 15.53
C THR A 157 31.92 -9.55 16.45
N PHE A 158 31.35 -9.54 17.68
CA PHE A 158 31.41 -10.65 18.60
C PHE A 158 30.46 -11.77 18.16
N ASN A 159 30.87 -13.02 18.43
CA ASN A 159 30.03 -14.19 18.18
C ASN A 159 28.83 -14.19 19.14
N PRO A 160 27.59 -14.13 18.66
CA PRO A 160 26.40 -14.14 19.49
C PRO A 160 26.07 -15.52 20.08
N MET A 161 26.63 -16.60 19.54
CA MET A 161 26.31 -17.99 19.94
C MET A 161 26.64 -18.24 21.41
N GLY A 162 25.66 -18.79 22.15
CA GLY A 162 25.80 -19.09 23.58
C GLY A 162 25.68 -17.87 24.50
N GLN A 163 25.48 -16.67 23.95
CA GLN A 163 25.22 -15.48 24.75
C GLN A 163 23.82 -15.53 25.36
N VAL A 164 23.64 -14.80 26.46
CA VAL A 164 22.40 -14.80 27.26
C VAL A 164 21.60 -13.54 27.00
N ILE A 165 20.33 -13.71 26.75
CA ILE A 165 19.33 -12.65 26.66
C ILE A 165 18.34 -12.82 27.80
N ARG A 166 17.90 -11.69 28.39
CA ARG A 166 16.89 -11.68 29.45
C ARG A 166 15.77 -10.75 29.10
N PHE A 167 14.56 -11.11 29.51
CA PHE A 167 13.42 -10.21 29.52
C PHE A 167 13.29 -9.66 30.95
N PRO A 168 13.17 -8.33 31.11
CA PRO A 168 13.16 -7.71 32.45
C PRO A 168 12.06 -8.23 33.38
N ASP A 169 10.93 -8.67 32.80
CA ASP A 169 9.78 -9.17 33.54
C ASP A 169 9.85 -10.67 33.88
N GLU A 170 10.92 -11.35 33.47
CA GLU A 170 11.07 -12.79 33.66
C GLU A 170 12.34 -13.12 34.45
N GLU A 171 12.24 -14.06 35.38
CA GLU A 171 13.39 -14.62 36.05
C GLU A 171 14.25 -15.52 35.15
N LYS A 172 13.70 -15.93 34.01
CA LYS A 172 14.35 -16.84 33.05
C LYS A 172 15.39 -16.12 32.20
N SER A 173 16.38 -16.89 31.80
CA SER A 173 17.41 -16.46 30.85
C SER A 173 17.35 -17.31 29.60
N TYR A 174 17.53 -16.70 28.45
CA TYR A 174 17.47 -17.36 27.14
C TYR A 174 18.85 -17.36 26.50
N VAL A 175 19.20 -18.48 25.85
CA VAL A 175 20.52 -18.68 25.24
C VAL A 175 20.41 -18.57 23.73
N VAL A 176 21.28 -17.78 23.12
CA VAL A 176 21.37 -17.67 21.65
C VAL A 176 21.90 -18.98 21.08
N SER A 177 21.06 -19.70 20.38
CA SER A 177 21.32 -21.03 19.77
C SER A 177 21.51 -20.99 18.26
N GLY A 178 21.22 -19.85 17.62
CA GLY A 178 21.33 -19.67 16.17
C GLY A 178 21.24 -18.23 15.72
N VAL A 179 21.71 -18.00 14.50
CA VAL A 179 21.53 -16.74 13.76
C VAL A 179 20.92 -17.05 12.42
N VAL A 180 19.80 -16.42 12.09
CA VAL A 180 19.11 -16.53 10.81
C VAL A 180 19.40 -15.29 9.97
N ARG A 181 19.56 -15.47 8.66
CA ARG A 181 19.60 -14.35 7.71
C ARG A 181 18.29 -13.58 7.77
N ASP A 182 18.35 -12.25 7.63
CA ASP A 182 17.16 -11.43 7.60
C ASP A 182 16.13 -11.95 6.60
N ILE A 183 14.88 -12.12 7.05
CA ILE A 183 13.78 -12.64 6.24
C ILE A 183 13.35 -11.53 5.27
N ASP A 184 13.34 -11.82 3.98
CA ASP A 184 12.89 -10.91 2.91
C ASP A 184 11.91 -11.67 2.01
N ARG A 185 10.94 -10.98 1.43
CA ARG A 185 9.91 -11.53 0.53
C ARG A 185 9.15 -12.72 1.14
N SER A 186 8.70 -12.56 2.36
CA SER A 186 7.92 -13.57 3.05
C SER A 186 6.69 -12.97 3.71
N VAL A 187 5.63 -13.77 3.82
CA VAL A 187 4.48 -13.46 4.66
C VAL A 187 4.89 -13.35 6.12
N ILE A 188 5.87 -14.14 6.56
CA ILE A 188 6.44 -14.04 7.91
C ILE A 188 7.39 -12.83 7.95
N PRO A 189 7.15 -11.84 8.81
CA PRO A 189 8.00 -10.66 8.89
C PRO A 189 9.39 -10.96 9.44
N ASN A 190 10.36 -10.10 9.12
CA ASN A 190 11.70 -10.20 9.71
C ASN A 190 11.65 -9.65 11.14
N MET A 191 11.77 -10.53 12.12
CA MET A 191 11.77 -10.19 13.53
C MET A 191 13.16 -10.32 14.14
N ASP A 192 13.44 -9.55 15.18
CA ASP A 192 14.75 -9.50 15.83
C ASP A 192 15.10 -10.82 16.52
N ILE A 193 14.13 -11.45 17.16
CA ILE A 193 14.28 -12.68 17.96
C ILE A 193 13.20 -13.68 17.54
N ILE A 194 13.60 -14.93 17.30
CA ILE A 194 12.67 -16.07 17.13
C ILE A 194 12.80 -16.96 18.36
N MET A 195 11.68 -17.27 19.00
CA MET A 195 11.62 -18.13 20.17
C MET A 195 10.42 -19.06 20.15
N ARG A 196 10.35 -19.95 21.14
CA ARG A 196 9.32 -20.99 21.21
C ARG A 196 7.93 -20.43 21.42
N ALA A 197 6.96 -20.97 20.66
CA ALA A 197 5.54 -20.58 20.73
C ALA A 197 4.90 -20.86 22.10
N GLU A 198 5.38 -21.84 22.83
CA GLU A 198 4.87 -22.13 24.16
C GLU A 198 5.01 -20.97 25.15
N ARG A 199 6.04 -20.11 24.99
CA ARG A 199 6.17 -18.92 25.83
C ARG A 199 4.97 -17.99 25.65
N LEU A 200 4.55 -17.75 24.42
CA LEU A 200 3.37 -16.92 24.15
C LEU A 200 2.10 -17.56 24.74
N CYS A 201 1.98 -18.87 24.59
CA CYS A 201 0.84 -19.61 25.14
C CYS A 201 0.78 -19.56 26.67
N ASP A 202 1.94 -19.59 27.34
CA ASP A 202 2.02 -19.44 28.81
C ASP A 202 1.59 -18.03 29.24
N ILE A 203 2.01 -16.98 28.51
CA ILE A 203 1.66 -15.57 28.79
C ILE A 203 0.14 -15.34 28.55
N ASN A 204 -0.41 -15.82 27.45
CA ASN A 204 -1.78 -15.55 27.01
C ASN A 204 -2.80 -16.59 27.49
N SER A 205 -2.40 -17.48 28.42
CA SER A 205 -3.26 -18.57 28.90
C SER A 205 -3.86 -19.41 27.75
N ALA A 206 -3.12 -19.57 26.66
CA ALA A 206 -3.54 -20.30 25.46
C ALA A 206 -3.17 -21.80 25.48
N ASN A 207 -2.66 -22.31 26.62
CA ASN A 207 -2.25 -23.69 26.85
C ASN A 207 -3.42 -24.59 27.30
N ASP A 208 -4.62 -24.36 26.79
CA ASP A 208 -5.78 -25.20 27.08
C ASP A 208 -6.15 -26.06 25.87
N GLU A 209 -6.52 -27.33 26.16
CA GLU A 209 -6.94 -28.29 25.12
C GLU A 209 -8.29 -27.93 24.48
N HIS A 210 -9.08 -27.08 25.13
CA HIS A 210 -10.35 -26.58 24.60
C HIS A 210 -10.20 -25.43 23.61
N MET A 211 -8.96 -24.93 23.45
CA MET A 211 -8.64 -23.83 22.53
C MET A 211 -9.50 -22.58 22.80
N SER A 212 -9.68 -22.23 24.09
CA SER A 212 -10.49 -21.07 24.51
C SER A 212 -9.98 -19.76 23.86
N ASN A 213 -8.66 -19.61 23.73
CA ASN A 213 -8.05 -18.55 22.94
C ASN A 213 -7.87 -19.01 21.47
N SER A 214 -8.85 -18.72 20.63
CA SER A 214 -8.85 -19.10 19.21
C SER A 214 -8.05 -18.15 18.31
N GLY A 215 -7.56 -17.05 18.85
CA GLY A 215 -6.70 -16.09 18.14
C GLY A 215 -5.21 -16.20 18.47
N ALA A 216 -4.78 -17.23 19.23
CA ALA A 216 -3.46 -17.28 19.82
C ALA A 216 -2.32 -17.40 18.79
N VAL A 217 -2.50 -18.18 17.73
CA VAL A 217 -1.45 -18.49 16.74
C VAL A 217 -2.04 -18.66 15.34
N THR A 218 -1.17 -18.59 14.32
CA THR A 218 -1.49 -19.06 12.97
C THR A 218 -0.85 -20.42 12.76
N THR A 219 -1.63 -21.40 12.30
CA THR A 219 -1.19 -22.77 12.11
C THR A 219 -0.84 -23.03 10.64
N PHE A 220 0.45 -23.26 10.37
CA PHE A 220 0.95 -23.73 9.09
C PHE A 220 0.98 -25.27 9.04
N ILE A 221 0.62 -25.82 7.90
CA ILE A 221 0.52 -27.27 7.66
C ILE A 221 1.40 -27.63 6.48
N LEU A 222 2.30 -28.58 6.65
CA LEU A 222 3.05 -29.20 5.56
C LEU A 222 2.36 -30.51 5.16
N ALA A 223 1.85 -30.57 3.95
CA ALA A 223 1.25 -31.78 3.38
C ALA A 223 2.34 -32.79 2.94
N ARG A 224 2.05 -34.10 3.02
CA ARG A 224 2.90 -35.13 2.43
C ARG A 224 2.94 -35.00 0.90
N PRO A 225 4.04 -35.46 0.26
CA PRO A 225 4.11 -35.45 -1.20
C PRO A 225 2.95 -36.22 -1.83
N GLY A 226 2.21 -35.56 -2.73
CA GLY A 226 1.06 -36.16 -3.43
C GLY A 226 -0.25 -36.22 -2.63
N ALA A 227 -0.30 -35.71 -1.40
CA ALA A 227 -1.52 -35.64 -0.62
C ALA A 227 -2.36 -34.41 -1.05
N ASP A 228 -3.66 -34.59 -1.19
CA ASP A 228 -4.63 -33.52 -1.42
C ASP A 228 -5.37 -33.21 -0.11
N LEU A 229 -4.94 -32.17 0.58
CA LEU A 229 -5.61 -31.71 1.81
C LEU A 229 -6.88 -30.92 1.53
N THR A 230 -7.05 -30.35 0.34
CA THR A 230 -8.24 -29.57 0.01
C THR A 230 -9.49 -30.44 -0.07
N ALA A 231 -9.33 -31.67 -0.51
CA ALA A 231 -10.40 -32.66 -0.50
C ALA A 231 -10.87 -33.06 0.91
N LYS A 232 -10.08 -32.75 1.95
CA LYS A 232 -10.41 -33.03 3.35
C LYS A 232 -11.14 -31.90 4.06
N ILE A 233 -11.33 -30.76 3.45
CA ILE A 233 -11.98 -29.59 4.08
C ILE A 233 -13.37 -29.94 4.67
N PRO A 234 -14.26 -30.69 3.98
CA PRO A 234 -15.54 -31.07 4.58
C PRO A 234 -15.39 -31.93 5.85
N ASP A 235 -14.48 -32.93 5.84
CA ASP A 235 -14.19 -33.78 7.00
C ASP A 235 -13.55 -32.97 8.15
N MET A 236 -12.69 -31.98 7.82
CA MET A 236 -12.12 -31.06 8.80
C MET A 236 -13.20 -30.19 9.46
N LEU A 237 -14.16 -29.69 8.70
CA LEU A 237 -15.26 -28.90 9.24
C LEU A 237 -16.13 -29.74 10.20
N ASP A 238 -16.47 -30.96 9.81
CA ASP A 238 -17.25 -31.85 10.68
C ASP A 238 -16.49 -32.19 11.96
N TYR A 239 -15.19 -32.49 11.84
CA TYR A 239 -14.32 -32.72 12.99
C TYR A 239 -14.19 -31.50 13.91
N PHE A 240 -14.06 -30.29 13.36
CA PHE A 240 -13.95 -29.06 14.15
C PHE A 240 -15.27 -28.76 14.90
N LYS A 241 -16.43 -29.08 14.35
CA LYS A 241 -17.69 -29.00 15.06
C LYS A 241 -17.76 -29.90 16.29
N GLU A 242 -16.95 -30.95 16.32
CA GLU A 242 -16.89 -31.85 17.50
C GLU A 242 -15.93 -31.31 18.58
N ILE A 243 -14.76 -30.81 18.19
CA ILE A 243 -13.65 -30.52 19.11
C ILE A 243 -13.45 -29.03 19.41
N TYR A 244 -13.93 -28.12 18.54
CA TYR A 244 -13.59 -26.72 18.61
C TYR A 244 -14.83 -25.86 18.83
N TRP A 245 -14.91 -25.20 20.00
CA TRP A 245 -16.10 -24.47 20.45
C TRP A 245 -16.63 -23.45 19.43
N ILE A 246 -15.72 -22.78 18.69
CA ILE A 246 -16.04 -21.73 17.74
C ILE A 246 -16.84 -22.25 16.53
N TYR A 247 -16.55 -23.48 16.07
CA TYR A 247 -17.32 -24.16 15.02
C TYR A 247 -18.56 -24.84 15.57
N LYS A 248 -18.47 -25.37 16.79
CA LYS A 248 -19.63 -25.97 17.49
C LYS A 248 -20.71 -24.93 17.77
N GLY A 249 -20.32 -23.70 18.09
CA GLY A 249 -21.22 -22.55 18.29
C GLY A 249 -21.65 -21.86 17.01
N ASN A 250 -21.33 -22.40 15.83
CA ASN A 250 -21.60 -21.78 14.52
C ASN A 250 -21.08 -20.33 14.35
N VAL A 251 -20.04 -19.93 15.10
CA VAL A 251 -19.36 -18.65 14.90
C VAL A 251 -18.73 -18.65 13.52
N TYR A 252 -17.97 -19.72 13.19
CA TYR A 252 -17.45 -19.96 11.86
C TYR A 252 -18.12 -21.19 11.25
N GLN A 253 -18.43 -21.10 9.96
CA GLN A 253 -19.14 -22.12 9.20
C GLN A 253 -18.27 -22.80 8.15
N HIS A 254 -17.12 -22.22 7.85
CA HIS A 254 -16.21 -22.72 6.82
C HIS A 254 -14.79 -22.88 7.37
N VAL A 255 -14.12 -23.93 6.90
CA VAL A 255 -12.68 -24.10 7.08
C VAL A 255 -12.00 -23.75 5.77
N THR A 256 -10.95 -22.97 5.82
CA THR A 256 -10.13 -22.61 4.66
C THR A 256 -8.73 -23.23 4.78
N LEU A 257 -8.20 -23.71 3.67
CA LEU A 257 -6.81 -24.12 3.53
C LEU A 257 -6.20 -23.29 2.41
N THR A 258 -5.43 -22.29 2.77
CA THR A 258 -4.81 -21.37 1.83
C THR A 258 -3.38 -21.81 1.55
N PRO A 259 -3.00 -22.06 0.27
CA PRO A 259 -1.61 -22.34 -0.11
C PRO A 259 -0.70 -21.16 0.30
N LEU A 260 0.53 -21.44 0.73
CA LEU A 260 1.48 -20.43 1.21
C LEU A 260 1.64 -19.24 0.25
N ARG A 261 1.69 -19.51 -1.05
CA ARG A 261 1.83 -18.46 -2.09
C ARG A 261 0.65 -17.50 -2.18
N ASP A 262 -0.53 -17.94 -1.75
CA ASP A 262 -1.76 -17.13 -1.79
C ASP A 262 -1.99 -16.38 -0.47
N VAL A 263 -1.33 -16.77 0.62
CA VAL A 263 -1.47 -16.15 1.95
C VAL A 263 -1.14 -14.67 1.92
N TYR A 264 -0.10 -14.29 1.16
CA TYR A 264 0.34 -12.89 1.06
C TYR A 264 -0.74 -11.94 0.56
N PHE A 265 -1.66 -12.41 -0.28
CA PHE A 265 -2.74 -11.61 -0.85
C PHE A 265 -4.12 -11.88 -0.22
N LEU A 266 -4.15 -12.53 0.93
CA LEU A 266 -5.42 -12.72 1.64
C LEU A 266 -6.01 -11.36 2.04
N SER A 267 -7.30 -11.19 1.73
CA SER A 267 -8.08 -10.00 2.10
C SER A 267 -8.74 -10.11 3.48
N GLN A 268 -8.51 -11.20 4.18
CA GLN A 268 -9.09 -11.44 5.51
C GLN A 268 -8.45 -10.51 6.54
N ASN A 269 -9.24 -10.01 7.47
CA ASN A 269 -8.74 -9.26 8.63
C ASN A 269 -7.74 -10.13 9.37
N ASN A 270 -6.52 -9.64 9.47
CA ASN A 270 -5.45 -10.44 9.95
C ASN A 270 -4.73 -9.75 11.10
N ASP A 271 -5.14 -10.13 12.28
CA ASP A 271 -4.57 -9.65 13.54
C ASP A 271 -3.21 -10.31 13.87
N GLY A 272 -2.69 -11.16 12.96
CA GLY A 272 -1.50 -11.98 13.22
C GLY A 272 -0.15 -11.28 13.07
N GLY A 273 -0.10 -9.99 12.70
CA GLY A 273 1.18 -9.27 12.52
C GLY A 273 2.04 -9.73 11.34
N PHE A 274 1.47 -10.47 10.37
CA PHE A 274 2.15 -10.92 9.16
C PHE A 274 2.23 -9.84 8.07
N ASN A 275 3.14 -10.01 7.11
CA ASN A 275 3.22 -9.15 5.94
C ASN A 275 2.13 -9.49 4.94
N TYR A 276 1.42 -8.47 4.45
CA TYR A 276 0.39 -8.64 3.42
C TYR A 276 0.60 -7.70 2.25
N GLY A 277 0.31 -8.24 1.07
CA GLY A 277 0.19 -7.48 -0.15
C GLY A 277 -1.27 -7.11 -0.44
N SER A 278 -1.45 -6.01 -1.15
CA SER A 278 -2.76 -5.61 -1.64
C SER A 278 -2.84 -5.86 -3.14
N TRP A 279 -3.62 -6.86 -3.56
CA TRP A 279 -3.86 -7.13 -4.98
C TRP A 279 -4.45 -5.92 -5.72
N PRO A 280 -5.45 -5.19 -5.17
CA PRO A 280 -5.93 -3.95 -5.78
C PRO A 280 -4.81 -2.92 -5.97
N PHE A 281 -3.90 -2.78 -5.00
CA PHE A 281 -2.77 -1.84 -5.09
C PHE A 281 -1.81 -2.21 -6.22
N VAL A 282 -1.45 -3.49 -6.36
CA VAL A 282 -0.63 -4.00 -7.48
C VAL A 282 -1.30 -3.70 -8.82
N MET A 283 -2.62 -3.92 -8.94
CA MET A 283 -3.39 -3.64 -10.16
C MET A 283 -3.44 -2.14 -10.48
N ILE A 284 -3.58 -1.28 -9.48
CA ILE A 284 -3.52 0.18 -9.65
C ILE A 284 -2.14 0.58 -10.19
N LEU A 285 -1.06 0.10 -9.58
CA LEU A 285 0.30 0.40 -10.03
C LEU A 285 0.55 -0.07 -11.47
N PHE A 286 0.13 -1.29 -11.80
CA PHE A 286 0.24 -1.83 -13.15
C PHE A 286 -0.56 -0.98 -14.16
N GLY A 287 -1.80 -0.63 -13.82
CA GLY A 287 -2.66 0.21 -14.66
C GLY A 287 -2.04 1.59 -14.91
N VAL A 288 -1.53 2.23 -13.86
CA VAL A 288 -0.88 3.54 -13.98
C VAL A 288 0.43 3.45 -14.77
N GLY A 289 1.25 2.40 -14.55
CA GLY A 289 2.46 2.16 -15.34
C GLY A 289 2.16 1.98 -16.83
N ALA A 290 1.10 1.22 -17.15
CA ALA A 290 0.63 1.03 -18.52
C ALA A 290 0.17 2.36 -19.16
N VAL A 291 -0.52 3.21 -18.41
CA VAL A 291 -0.95 4.55 -18.87
C VAL A 291 0.25 5.44 -19.17
N ILE A 292 1.26 5.49 -18.29
CA ILE A 292 2.47 6.31 -18.52
C ILE A 292 3.26 5.81 -19.73
N LEU A 293 3.39 4.48 -19.88
CA LEU A 293 4.01 3.89 -21.05
C LEU A 293 3.25 4.26 -22.34
N LEU A 294 1.91 4.18 -22.28
CA LEU A 294 1.06 4.61 -23.39
C LEU A 294 1.29 6.09 -23.74
N PHE A 295 1.39 6.98 -22.74
CA PHE A 295 1.73 8.40 -22.94
C PHE A 295 3.05 8.58 -23.66
N ALA A 296 4.10 7.87 -23.24
CA ALA A 296 5.41 7.95 -23.87
C ALA A 296 5.40 7.48 -25.30
N VAL A 297 4.74 6.36 -25.58
CA VAL A 297 4.58 5.81 -26.94
C VAL A 297 3.78 6.76 -27.83
N MET A 298 2.67 7.30 -27.32
CA MET A 298 1.85 8.27 -28.05
C MET A 298 2.62 9.55 -28.35
N ASN A 299 3.41 10.05 -27.38
CA ASN A 299 4.26 11.21 -27.58
C ASN A 299 5.32 10.93 -28.64
N TYR A 300 5.99 9.77 -28.57
CA TYR A 300 6.97 9.34 -29.56
C TYR A 300 6.35 9.26 -30.98
N ILE A 301 5.18 8.62 -31.10
CA ILE A 301 4.45 8.52 -32.38
C ILE A 301 4.10 9.91 -32.91
N ASN A 302 3.54 10.79 -32.07
CA ASN A 302 3.16 12.15 -32.44
C ASN A 302 4.33 12.93 -33.01
N LEU A 303 5.46 12.91 -32.31
CA LEU A 303 6.67 13.63 -32.73
C LEU A 303 7.30 13.03 -33.99
N THR A 304 7.31 11.71 -34.12
CA THR A 304 7.85 11.02 -35.30
C THR A 304 6.96 11.27 -36.52
N VAL A 305 5.63 11.21 -36.37
CA VAL A 305 4.67 11.55 -37.43
C VAL A 305 4.79 13.02 -37.83
N ALA A 306 4.96 13.93 -36.89
CA ALA A 306 5.18 15.34 -37.17
C ALA A 306 6.42 15.55 -38.09
N GLN A 307 7.49 14.80 -37.86
CA GLN A 307 8.72 14.93 -38.65
C GLN A 307 8.75 14.09 -39.93
N THR A 308 7.67 13.39 -40.26
CA THR A 308 7.56 12.55 -41.44
C THR A 308 7.89 13.31 -42.75
N GLY A 309 7.50 14.60 -42.79
CA GLY A 309 7.77 15.45 -43.96
C GLY A 309 9.26 15.61 -44.28
N PHE A 310 10.11 15.76 -43.29
CA PHE A 310 11.56 15.89 -43.45
C PHE A 310 12.20 14.57 -43.88
N ARG A 311 11.72 13.45 -43.34
CA ARG A 311 12.23 12.09 -43.63
C ARG A 311 11.68 11.53 -44.95
N ALA A 312 10.50 12.02 -45.38
CA ALA A 312 9.89 11.55 -46.61
C ALA A 312 10.77 11.73 -47.84
N LYS A 313 11.53 12.86 -47.93
CA LYS A 313 12.48 13.11 -49.02
C LYS A 313 13.60 12.04 -49.07
N GLU A 314 14.18 11.69 -47.92
CA GLU A 314 15.22 10.64 -47.84
C GLU A 314 14.62 9.27 -48.26
N MET A 315 13.43 8.94 -47.74
CA MET A 315 12.80 7.66 -48.03
C MET A 315 12.35 7.53 -49.51
N ALA A 316 11.90 8.64 -50.10
CA ALA A 316 11.56 8.70 -51.54
C ALA A 316 12.78 8.46 -52.40
N ALA A 317 13.93 9.13 -52.09
CA ALA A 317 15.19 8.91 -52.78
C ALA A 317 15.63 7.45 -52.71
N ARG A 318 15.54 6.81 -51.55
CA ARG A 318 15.83 5.36 -51.39
C ARG A 318 14.93 4.46 -52.20
N ARG A 319 13.63 4.79 -52.28
CA ARG A 319 12.65 4.03 -53.09
C ARG A 319 12.94 4.18 -54.58
N LEU A 320 13.29 5.36 -55.03
CA LEU A 320 13.75 5.57 -56.41
C LEU A 320 15.02 4.81 -56.77
N LEU A 321 15.88 4.54 -55.78
CA LEU A 321 17.06 3.70 -55.92
C LEU A 321 16.81 2.20 -55.72
N GLY A 322 15.52 1.77 -55.63
CA GLY A 322 15.11 0.36 -55.62
C GLY A 322 14.79 -0.24 -54.23
N ALA A 323 14.81 0.54 -53.15
CA ALA A 323 14.44 0.01 -51.85
C ALA A 323 12.95 -0.40 -51.76
N SER A 324 12.67 -1.60 -51.25
CA SER A 324 11.35 -2.12 -51.05
C SER A 324 10.62 -1.43 -49.88
N ARG A 325 9.28 -1.52 -49.85
CA ARG A 325 8.49 -1.00 -48.68
C ARG A 325 8.88 -1.65 -47.36
N GLY A 326 9.08 -2.98 -47.40
CA GLY A 326 9.47 -3.74 -46.20
C GLY A 326 10.81 -3.31 -45.61
N GLU A 327 11.79 -3.00 -46.44
CA GLU A 327 13.11 -2.50 -46.01
C GLU A 327 13.01 -1.13 -45.34
N ILE A 328 12.14 -0.24 -45.80
CA ILE A 328 11.90 1.07 -45.18
C ILE A 328 11.22 0.91 -43.82
N ILE A 329 10.19 0.05 -43.75
CA ILE A 329 9.48 -0.24 -42.48
C ILE A 329 10.45 -0.84 -41.49
N LEU A 330 11.21 -1.86 -41.87
CA LEU A 330 12.20 -2.50 -41.00
C LEU A 330 13.25 -1.50 -40.50
N LYS A 331 13.78 -0.64 -41.37
CA LYS A 331 14.73 0.39 -40.99
C LYS A 331 14.15 1.32 -39.93
N LEU A 332 12.95 1.84 -40.13
CA LEU A 332 12.30 2.77 -39.18
C LEU A 332 12.00 2.09 -37.83
N ILE A 333 11.60 0.82 -37.84
CA ILE A 333 11.41 0.02 -36.62
C ILE A 333 12.73 -0.16 -35.88
N LEU A 334 13.82 -0.50 -36.58
CA LEU A 334 15.14 -0.65 -35.98
C LEU A 334 15.67 0.67 -35.36
N GLU A 335 15.42 1.82 -36.02
CA GLU A 335 15.77 3.14 -35.49
C GLU A 335 14.95 3.45 -34.21
N SER A 336 13.65 3.11 -34.18
CA SER A 336 12.80 3.26 -33.00
C SER A 336 13.25 2.34 -31.87
N THR A 337 13.57 1.08 -32.17
CA THR A 337 14.08 0.11 -31.19
C THR A 337 15.42 0.59 -30.59
N PHE A 338 16.31 1.14 -31.41
CA PHE A 338 17.56 1.73 -30.92
C PHE A 338 17.32 2.89 -29.93
N LEU A 339 16.37 3.80 -30.23
CA LEU A 339 16.01 4.86 -29.29
C LEU A 339 15.41 4.31 -28.00
N CYS A 340 14.59 3.25 -28.07
CA CYS A 340 14.05 2.57 -26.90
C CYS A 340 15.17 1.94 -26.05
N VAL A 341 16.19 1.34 -26.68
CA VAL A 341 17.37 0.80 -25.95
C VAL A 341 18.13 1.93 -25.23
N VAL A 342 18.40 3.04 -25.91
CA VAL A 342 19.09 4.20 -25.30
C VAL A 342 18.26 4.76 -24.13
N ALA A 343 16.94 4.93 -24.33
CA ALA A 343 16.03 5.40 -23.30
C ALA A 343 15.95 4.43 -22.12
N PHE A 344 15.96 3.12 -22.37
CA PHE A 344 15.94 2.09 -21.32
C PHE A 344 17.21 2.12 -20.47
N VAL A 345 18.39 2.24 -21.09
CA VAL A 345 19.67 2.34 -20.35
C VAL A 345 19.64 3.55 -19.41
N ILE A 346 19.18 4.71 -19.90
CA ILE A 346 19.04 5.91 -19.07
C ILE A 346 18.00 5.66 -17.96
N ALA A 347 16.85 5.06 -18.30
CA ALA A 347 15.77 4.73 -17.36
C ALA A 347 16.24 3.82 -16.22
N PHE A 348 17.09 2.83 -16.56
CA PHE A 348 17.63 1.90 -15.59
C PHE A 348 18.52 2.61 -14.55
N PHE A 349 19.42 3.48 -14.99
CA PHE A 349 20.24 4.27 -14.05
C PHE A 349 19.40 5.27 -13.24
N LEU A 350 18.36 5.86 -13.84
CA LEU A 350 17.42 6.72 -13.12
C LEU A 350 16.62 5.91 -12.08
N ALA A 351 16.15 4.71 -12.41
CA ALA A 351 15.45 3.82 -11.50
C ALA A 351 16.33 3.47 -10.30
N ALA A 352 17.59 3.08 -10.54
CA ALA A 352 18.57 2.81 -9.49
C ALA A 352 18.87 4.03 -8.60
N ALA A 353 18.90 5.23 -9.18
CA ALA A 353 19.11 6.46 -8.40
C ALA A 353 17.92 6.83 -7.50
N VAL A 354 16.69 6.53 -7.94
CA VAL A 354 15.44 6.85 -7.22
C VAL A 354 15.00 5.70 -6.31
N GLU A 355 15.60 4.50 -6.42
CA GLU A 355 15.28 3.28 -5.67
C GLU A 355 15.03 3.50 -4.17
N PRO A 356 15.90 4.23 -3.39
CA PRO A 356 15.66 4.42 -1.96
C PRO A 356 14.40 5.25 -1.66
N GLY A 357 14.08 6.21 -2.53
CA GLY A 357 12.86 7.01 -2.43
C GLY A 357 11.62 6.21 -2.80
N ALA A 358 11.72 5.40 -3.85
CA ALA A 358 10.64 4.53 -4.30
C ALA A 358 10.33 3.45 -3.27
N SER A 359 11.36 2.85 -2.63
CA SER A 359 11.19 1.85 -1.56
C SER A 359 10.44 2.44 -0.36
N ARG A 360 10.78 3.67 0.06
CA ARG A 360 10.05 4.36 1.14
C ARG A 360 8.60 4.69 0.74
N LEU A 361 8.39 5.15 -0.49
CA LEU A 361 7.07 5.49 -0.99
C LEU A 361 6.16 4.26 -1.12
N LEU A 362 6.71 3.14 -1.59
CA LEU A 362 5.95 1.89 -1.79
C LEU A 362 5.83 1.05 -0.51
N GLY A 363 6.56 1.44 0.57
CA GLY A 363 6.59 0.66 1.82
C GLY A 363 7.12 -0.76 1.63
N SER A 364 7.93 -0.97 0.58
CA SER A 364 8.50 -2.28 0.24
C SER A 364 9.89 -2.08 -0.36
N LYS A 365 10.79 -2.96 -0.03
CA LYS A 365 12.14 -2.95 -0.56
C LYS A 365 12.11 -3.16 -2.08
N ILE A 366 12.79 -2.30 -2.84
CA ILE A 366 13.03 -2.43 -4.26
C ILE A 366 14.50 -2.76 -4.44
N GLY A 367 14.86 -3.59 -5.41
CA GLY A 367 16.23 -4.01 -5.64
C GLY A 367 16.58 -4.07 -7.13
N VAL A 368 16.58 -2.92 -7.81
CA VAL A 368 16.80 -2.83 -9.26
C VAL A 368 18.05 -3.58 -9.73
N TRP A 369 19.14 -3.57 -8.95
CA TRP A 369 20.35 -4.33 -9.26
C TRP A 369 20.31 -5.76 -8.73
N GLN A 370 19.73 -5.99 -7.55
CA GLN A 370 19.75 -7.26 -6.87
C GLN A 370 18.86 -8.31 -7.56
N ASP A 371 17.77 -7.85 -8.19
CA ASP A 371 16.79 -8.72 -8.84
C ASP A 371 17.07 -8.97 -10.34
N MET A 372 18.23 -8.50 -10.84
CA MET A 372 18.67 -8.72 -12.22
C MET A 372 19.13 -10.16 -12.47
N THR A 373 18.17 -11.08 -12.53
CA THR A 373 18.41 -12.45 -12.97
C THR A 373 18.52 -12.53 -14.50
N PRO A 374 19.15 -13.56 -15.09
CA PRO A 374 19.18 -13.75 -16.55
C PRO A 374 17.77 -13.77 -17.19
N ALA A 375 16.78 -14.29 -16.48
CA ALA A 375 15.38 -14.32 -16.95
C ALA A 375 14.79 -12.91 -17.02
N VAL A 376 15.01 -12.08 -16.01
CA VAL A 376 14.56 -10.69 -15.98
C VAL A 376 15.22 -9.87 -17.10
N VAL A 377 16.52 -10.05 -17.32
CA VAL A 377 17.23 -9.41 -18.44
C VAL A 377 16.65 -9.80 -19.79
N ALA A 378 16.34 -11.09 -19.99
CA ALA A 378 15.69 -11.57 -21.21
C ALA A 378 14.28 -10.98 -21.40
N CYS A 379 13.49 -10.88 -20.33
CA CYS A 379 12.17 -10.22 -20.35
C CYS A 379 12.28 -8.75 -20.72
N TYR A 380 13.21 -7.99 -20.15
CA TYR A 380 13.42 -6.59 -20.51
C TYR A 380 13.91 -6.44 -21.97
N ALA A 381 14.80 -7.32 -22.45
CA ALA A 381 15.22 -7.29 -23.84
C ALA A 381 14.05 -7.54 -24.81
N ALA A 382 13.21 -8.53 -24.52
CA ALA A 382 12.00 -8.81 -25.31
C ALA A 382 11.03 -7.61 -25.26
N PHE A 383 10.80 -7.05 -24.06
CA PHE A 383 9.93 -5.89 -23.87
C PHE A 383 10.39 -4.67 -24.68
N ILE A 384 11.68 -4.36 -24.69
CA ILE A 384 12.25 -3.24 -25.45
C ILE A 384 12.06 -3.43 -26.95
N VAL A 385 12.24 -4.67 -27.45
CA VAL A 385 12.01 -5.00 -28.86
C VAL A 385 10.54 -4.79 -29.22
N VAL A 386 9.60 -5.32 -28.42
CA VAL A 386 8.16 -5.14 -28.62
C VAL A 386 7.79 -3.66 -28.60
N LEU A 387 8.32 -2.90 -27.62
CA LEU A 387 8.07 -1.46 -27.50
C LEU A 387 8.59 -0.70 -28.73
N GLY A 388 9.79 -1.02 -29.22
CA GLY A 388 10.38 -0.42 -30.42
C GLY A 388 9.56 -0.72 -31.67
N VAL A 389 9.04 -1.94 -31.81
CA VAL A 389 8.13 -2.32 -32.90
C VAL A 389 6.82 -1.52 -32.81
N VAL A 390 6.16 -1.50 -31.66
CA VAL A 390 4.88 -0.79 -31.46
C VAL A 390 5.04 0.70 -31.72
N ALA A 391 6.07 1.33 -31.14
CA ALA A 391 6.32 2.75 -31.31
C ALA A 391 6.71 3.11 -32.75
N GLY A 392 7.49 2.26 -33.41
CA GLY A 392 7.97 2.50 -34.77
C GLY A 392 7.00 2.12 -35.89
N PHE A 393 6.06 1.21 -35.65
CA PHE A 393 5.20 0.62 -36.70
C PHE A 393 4.25 1.64 -37.36
N ILE A 394 3.55 2.45 -36.55
CA ILE A 394 2.60 3.45 -37.07
C ILE A 394 3.31 4.49 -37.95
N PRO A 395 4.37 5.15 -37.48
CA PRO A 395 5.14 6.10 -38.32
C PRO A 395 5.72 5.44 -39.56
N ALA A 396 6.26 4.21 -39.45
CA ALA A 396 6.83 3.48 -40.57
C ALA A 396 5.77 3.16 -41.65
N MET A 397 4.59 2.71 -41.23
CA MET A 397 3.48 2.47 -42.14
C MET A 397 3.04 3.73 -42.88
N MET A 398 2.98 4.86 -42.17
CA MET A 398 2.61 6.15 -42.80
C MET A 398 3.62 6.60 -43.85
N VAL A 399 4.93 6.56 -43.50
CA VAL A 399 6.01 6.97 -44.41
C VAL A 399 6.06 6.07 -45.64
N SER A 400 5.86 4.76 -45.49
CA SER A 400 5.96 3.79 -46.58
C SER A 400 4.80 3.88 -47.62
N ARG A 401 3.65 4.49 -47.27
CA ARG A 401 2.50 4.67 -48.14
C ARG A 401 2.66 5.80 -49.16
N TYR A 402 3.59 6.73 -49.00
CA TYR A 402 3.76 7.85 -49.88
C TYR A 402 4.38 7.44 -51.21
N LYS A 403 3.87 8.02 -52.30
CA LYS A 403 4.40 7.80 -53.65
C LYS A 403 5.61 8.67 -53.86
N PRO A 404 6.79 8.13 -54.28
CA PRO A 404 8.01 8.90 -54.48
C PRO A 404 7.86 10.10 -55.45
N VAL A 405 7.02 9.96 -56.47
CA VAL A 405 6.76 11.00 -57.48
C VAL A 405 6.09 12.23 -56.85
N ASP A 406 5.14 12.06 -55.95
CA ASP A 406 4.43 13.18 -55.26
C ASP A 406 5.35 14.00 -54.37
N ILE A 407 6.40 13.35 -53.80
CA ILE A 407 7.38 13.98 -52.94
C ILE A 407 8.39 14.82 -53.76
N VAL A 408 8.82 14.33 -54.95
CA VAL A 408 9.73 15.01 -55.83
C VAL A 408 9.07 16.21 -56.49
N ARG A 409 7.82 16.14 -56.84
CA ARG A 409 7.01 17.24 -57.42
C ARG A 409 6.64 18.33 -56.42
N GLY A 410 6.99 18.23 -55.16
CA GLY A 410 6.72 19.27 -54.13
C GLY A 410 5.24 19.32 -53.68
N SER A 411 4.34 18.51 -54.25
CA SER A 411 2.90 18.47 -53.91
C SER A 411 2.64 17.84 -52.53
N PHE A 412 3.66 17.37 -51.84
CA PHE A 412 3.60 16.68 -50.54
C PHE A 412 3.23 17.60 -49.34
N ARG A 413 3.54 18.90 -49.46
CA ARG A 413 3.43 19.87 -48.36
C ARG A 413 1.95 20.11 -47.90
N HIS A 414 0.98 19.80 -48.74
CA HIS A 414 -0.46 20.11 -48.55
C HIS A 414 -1.33 18.96 -48.07
N ARG A 415 -0.84 17.69 -48.03
CA ARG A 415 -1.69 16.50 -47.85
C ARG A 415 -1.59 15.76 -46.52
N THR A 416 -0.66 16.07 -45.66
CA THR A 416 -0.59 15.44 -44.33
C THR A 416 -1.68 16.01 -43.40
N LYS A 417 -2.87 15.36 -43.44
CA LYS A 417 -3.92 15.64 -42.48
C LYS A 417 -3.37 15.30 -41.10
N MET A 418 -3.19 16.29 -40.20
CA MET A 418 -2.81 16.11 -38.78
C MET A 418 -3.86 15.34 -37.98
N PHE A 419 -4.68 14.50 -38.62
CA PHE A 419 -5.78 13.79 -37.99
C PHE A 419 -5.30 12.88 -36.88
N TYR A 420 -4.29 12.05 -37.14
CA TYR A 420 -3.75 11.12 -36.15
C TYR A 420 -3.19 11.83 -34.93
N SER A 421 -2.41 12.88 -35.13
CA SER A 421 -1.85 13.68 -34.04
C SER A 421 -2.94 14.35 -33.21
N LYS A 422 -4.02 14.85 -33.84
CA LYS A 422 -5.13 15.45 -33.10
C LYS A 422 -5.84 14.41 -32.23
N VAL A 423 -6.08 13.20 -32.77
CA VAL A 423 -6.70 12.09 -32.02
C VAL A 423 -5.81 11.71 -30.83
N LEU A 424 -4.52 11.49 -31.07
CA LEU A 424 -3.58 11.11 -29.99
C LEU A 424 -3.47 12.19 -28.90
N ILE A 425 -3.39 13.48 -29.29
CA ILE A 425 -3.39 14.60 -28.34
C ILE A 425 -4.70 14.65 -27.55
N THR A 426 -5.84 14.43 -28.20
CA THR A 426 -7.13 14.41 -27.50
C THR A 426 -7.18 13.26 -26.48
N ILE A 427 -6.76 12.05 -26.84
CA ILE A 427 -6.71 10.90 -25.92
C ILE A 427 -5.77 11.20 -24.76
N GLN A 428 -4.57 11.76 -25.01
CA GLN A 428 -3.64 12.17 -23.95
C GLN A 428 -4.29 13.16 -22.97
N ASN A 429 -4.98 14.20 -23.49
CA ASN A 429 -5.68 15.16 -22.63
C ASN A 429 -6.85 14.53 -21.86
N VAL A 430 -7.59 13.60 -22.46
CA VAL A 430 -8.65 12.84 -21.76
C VAL A 430 -8.06 12.12 -20.54
N ILE A 431 -7.02 11.34 -20.76
CA ILE A 431 -6.37 10.59 -19.67
C ILE A 431 -5.79 11.54 -18.62
N THR A 432 -5.16 12.65 -19.04
CA THR A 432 -4.61 13.65 -18.11
C THR A 432 -5.71 14.26 -17.23
N ILE A 433 -6.86 14.62 -17.79
CA ILE A 433 -7.99 15.18 -17.04
C ILE A 433 -8.55 14.14 -16.06
N VAL A 434 -8.69 12.86 -16.51
CA VAL A 434 -9.12 11.76 -15.64
C VAL A 434 -8.18 11.58 -14.47
N LEU A 435 -6.84 11.56 -14.70
CA LEU A 435 -5.85 11.41 -13.64
C LEU A 435 -5.88 12.58 -12.63
N ILE A 436 -6.04 13.81 -13.11
CA ILE A 436 -6.16 14.98 -12.22
C ILE A 436 -7.43 14.85 -11.36
N ALA A 437 -8.57 14.51 -11.98
CA ALA A 437 -9.83 14.32 -11.27
C ALA A 437 -9.71 13.18 -10.22
N THR A 438 -9.06 12.08 -10.57
CA THR A 438 -8.80 10.96 -9.67
C THR A 438 -7.93 11.39 -8.48
N SER A 439 -6.81 12.08 -8.73
CA SER A 439 -5.92 12.57 -7.66
C SER A 439 -6.64 13.53 -6.70
N LEU A 440 -7.45 14.46 -7.23
CA LEU A 440 -8.25 15.38 -6.42
C LEU A 440 -9.31 14.64 -5.59
N THR A 441 -10.01 13.69 -6.20
CA THR A 441 -11.07 12.90 -5.52
C THR A 441 -10.48 12.05 -4.39
N ILE A 442 -9.37 11.34 -4.64
CA ILE A 442 -8.68 10.54 -3.61
C ILE A 442 -8.24 11.45 -2.46
N GLY A 443 -7.64 12.61 -2.76
CA GLY A 443 -7.21 13.55 -1.73
C GLY A 443 -8.36 14.08 -0.87
N LEU A 444 -9.50 14.40 -1.48
CA LEU A 444 -10.70 14.85 -0.78
C LEU A 444 -11.33 13.71 0.05
N GLN A 445 -11.36 12.49 -0.48
CA GLN A 445 -11.88 11.31 0.23
C GLN A 445 -11.07 11.00 1.48
N ILE A 446 -9.73 10.96 1.37
CA ILE A 446 -8.85 10.72 2.53
C ILE A 446 -9.04 11.81 3.59
N ARG A 447 -9.09 13.08 3.16
CA ARG A 447 -9.35 14.17 4.10
C ARG A 447 -10.71 14.01 4.78
N HIS A 448 -11.72 13.54 4.06
CA HIS A 448 -13.07 13.30 4.60
C HIS A 448 -13.05 12.17 5.62
N LEU A 449 -12.35 11.06 5.34
CA LEU A 449 -12.21 9.93 6.26
C LEU A 449 -11.50 10.33 7.57
N ILE A 450 -10.36 11.04 7.47
CA ILE A 450 -9.59 11.50 8.66
C ILE A 450 -10.43 12.49 9.50
N SER A 451 -11.27 13.31 8.85
CA SER A 451 -12.12 14.27 9.54
C SER A 451 -13.50 13.75 9.91
N ALA A 452 -13.78 12.47 9.67
CA ALA A 452 -15.06 11.86 10.02
C ALA A 452 -15.25 11.87 11.55
N PRO A 453 -16.45 12.20 12.04
CA PRO A 453 -16.71 12.20 13.47
C PRO A 453 -16.65 10.76 14.00
N MET A 454 -15.69 10.47 14.85
CA MET A 454 -15.50 9.15 15.44
C MET A 454 -16.52 8.84 16.56
N GLY A 455 -17.25 9.84 17.04
CA GLY A 455 -18.21 9.69 18.16
C GLY A 455 -17.52 9.67 19.54
N TYR A 456 -16.21 9.89 19.59
CA TYR A 456 -15.41 10.08 20.79
C TYR A 456 -14.35 11.15 20.57
N ASN A 457 -13.76 11.64 21.67
CA ASN A 457 -12.71 12.66 21.61
C ASN A 457 -11.36 12.01 21.29
N THR A 458 -10.73 12.47 20.22
CA THR A 458 -9.39 12.01 19.78
C THR A 458 -8.32 13.07 20.05
N ALA A 459 -8.72 14.35 20.25
CA ALA A 459 -7.81 15.48 20.30
C ALA A 459 -6.97 15.48 21.59
N ASP A 460 -5.68 15.74 21.44
CA ASP A 460 -4.74 15.93 22.57
C ASP A 460 -4.71 14.80 23.60
N ILE A 461 -4.96 13.56 23.16
CA ILE A 461 -4.86 12.37 23.99
C ILE A 461 -3.66 11.56 23.53
N LEU A 462 -2.69 11.38 24.44
CA LEU A 462 -1.55 10.49 24.26
C LEU A 462 -1.93 9.14 24.83
N ASP A 463 -1.92 8.10 23.98
CA ASP A 463 -2.06 6.70 24.38
C ASP A 463 -0.68 6.08 24.60
N ILE A 464 -0.49 5.42 25.72
CA ILE A 464 0.77 4.80 26.13
C ILE A 464 0.50 3.35 26.47
N SER A 465 1.12 2.43 25.74
CA SER A 465 1.08 1.01 26.06
C SER A 465 1.73 0.71 27.40
N THR A 466 1.11 -0.11 28.21
CA THR A 466 1.67 -0.51 29.51
C THR A 466 2.73 -1.60 29.40
N GLU A 467 2.93 -2.20 28.24
CA GLU A 467 3.96 -3.23 28.00
C GLU A 467 5.40 -2.73 28.24
N ILE A 468 5.59 -1.39 28.24
CA ILE A 468 6.91 -0.79 28.51
C ILE A 468 7.26 -0.69 30.00
N PHE A 469 6.32 -1.03 30.90
CA PHE A 469 6.52 -0.94 32.34
C PHE A 469 6.81 -2.30 32.98
N LEU A 470 7.67 -2.28 34.03
CA LEU A 470 8.05 -3.46 34.81
C LEU A 470 7.03 -3.83 35.90
N GLY A 471 5.75 -3.58 35.67
CA GLY A 471 4.67 -3.99 36.53
C GLY A 471 3.84 -2.86 37.16
N LYS A 472 2.78 -3.25 37.87
CA LYS A 472 1.74 -2.36 38.39
C LYS A 472 2.25 -1.20 39.25
N LYS A 473 3.28 -1.41 40.05
CA LYS A 473 3.86 -0.35 40.92
C LYS A 473 4.46 0.79 40.11
N GLN A 474 5.13 0.46 39.01
CA GLN A 474 5.73 1.45 38.14
C GLN A 474 4.66 2.24 37.36
N ILE A 475 3.57 1.58 36.94
CA ILE A 475 2.42 2.23 36.31
C ILE A 475 1.76 3.22 37.27
N ALA A 476 1.53 2.81 38.54
CA ALA A 476 0.95 3.67 39.57
C ALA A 476 1.82 4.90 39.84
N GLN A 477 3.14 4.70 40.00
CA GLN A 477 4.08 5.78 40.19
C GLN A 477 4.12 6.74 38.98
N PHE A 478 4.11 6.22 37.78
CA PHE A 478 4.08 7.02 36.57
C PHE A 478 2.83 7.88 36.49
N ARG A 479 1.66 7.31 36.76
CA ARG A 479 0.39 8.05 36.84
C ARG A 479 0.46 9.21 37.85
N GLU A 480 1.01 8.99 39.06
CA GLU A 480 1.12 10.01 40.10
C GLU A 480 2.08 11.15 39.70
N GLU A 481 3.22 10.81 39.10
CA GLU A 481 4.20 11.81 38.66
C GLU A 481 3.63 12.64 37.48
N LEU A 482 2.93 12.00 36.53
CA LEU A 482 2.31 12.70 35.40
C LEU A 482 1.25 13.72 35.86
N LEU A 483 0.45 13.38 36.87
CA LEU A 483 -0.57 14.30 37.40
C LEU A 483 0.01 15.55 38.07
N ARG A 484 1.31 15.59 38.36
CA ARG A 484 2.01 16.79 38.89
C ARG A 484 2.50 17.71 37.76
N GLU A 485 2.55 17.23 36.52
CA GLU A 485 3.07 18.02 35.40
C GLU A 485 2.01 19.00 34.88
N PRO A 486 2.36 20.31 34.74
CA PRO A 486 1.38 21.35 34.34
C PRO A 486 0.75 21.15 32.97
N CYS A 487 1.43 20.42 32.07
CA CYS A 487 0.92 20.11 30.71
C CYS A 487 -0.06 18.94 30.69
N VAL A 488 -0.25 18.24 31.83
CA VAL A 488 -1.16 17.10 31.93
C VAL A 488 -2.47 17.54 32.58
N GLU A 489 -3.58 17.31 31.90
CA GLU A 489 -4.92 17.64 32.39
C GLU A 489 -5.54 16.48 33.17
N ALA A 490 -5.37 15.27 32.66
CA ALA A 490 -5.88 14.05 33.30
C ALA A 490 -5.07 12.83 32.82
N VAL A 491 -5.03 11.80 33.67
CA VAL A 491 -4.44 10.50 33.37
C VAL A 491 -5.47 9.43 33.75
N ALA A 492 -5.70 8.50 32.85
CA ALA A 492 -6.62 7.39 33.06
C ALA A 492 -5.95 6.06 32.71
N LEU A 493 -6.43 4.98 33.29
CA LEU A 493 -6.02 3.62 32.99
C LEU A 493 -7.17 2.90 32.29
N GLY A 494 -6.85 2.07 31.28
CA GLY A 494 -7.85 1.32 30.53
C GLY A 494 -7.32 0.03 29.94
N CYS A 495 -8.24 -0.82 29.50
CA CYS A 495 -7.92 -1.98 28.66
C CYS A 495 -8.58 -1.77 27.30
N GLY A 496 -7.77 -1.37 26.34
CA GLY A 496 -8.15 -1.06 24.98
C GLY A 496 -8.76 0.32 24.77
N THR A 497 -8.68 0.85 23.58
CA THR A 497 -9.32 2.10 23.14
C THR A 497 -10.28 1.82 21.99
N PRO A 498 -11.22 2.73 21.68
CA PRO A 498 -12.06 2.54 20.48
C PRO A 498 -11.25 2.39 19.21
N HIS A 499 -10.05 2.97 19.12
CA HIS A 499 -9.17 2.87 17.98
C HIS A 499 -8.54 1.46 17.85
N ASP A 500 -7.99 0.90 18.93
CA ASP A 500 -7.36 -0.42 18.96
C ASP A 500 -8.37 -1.58 19.04
N ARG A 501 -9.68 -1.27 19.05
CA ARG A 501 -10.83 -2.19 19.15
C ARG A 501 -11.00 -2.90 20.50
N GLY A 502 -10.13 -2.64 21.47
CA GLY A 502 -10.20 -3.29 22.78
C GLY A 502 -10.14 -4.82 22.72
N ASN A 503 -10.83 -5.47 23.65
CA ASN A 503 -10.89 -6.92 23.70
C ASN A 503 -12.14 -7.44 22.97
N ASN A 504 -11.98 -8.37 22.02
CA ASN A 504 -13.10 -9.03 21.36
C ASN A 504 -13.55 -10.25 22.16
N ASN A 505 -14.82 -10.29 22.53
CA ASN A 505 -15.43 -11.45 23.16
C ASN A 505 -16.74 -11.81 22.45
N THR A 506 -16.80 -13.02 21.91
CA THR A 506 -17.99 -13.55 21.26
C THR A 506 -18.79 -14.38 22.26
N MET A 507 -20.03 -13.97 22.53
CA MET A 507 -20.91 -14.58 23.51
C MET A 507 -22.06 -15.28 22.82
N GLN A 508 -22.45 -16.45 23.37
CA GLN A 508 -23.62 -17.14 22.87
C GLN A 508 -24.90 -16.44 23.34
N TYR A 509 -25.81 -16.19 22.41
CA TYR A 509 -27.08 -15.53 22.64
C TYR A 509 -28.22 -16.44 22.18
N GLY A 510 -28.70 -17.32 23.12
CA GLY A 510 -29.61 -18.39 22.79
C GLY A 510 -28.99 -19.60 22.08
N PRO A 511 -29.78 -20.55 21.59
CA PRO A 511 -29.29 -21.82 21.07
C PRO A 511 -28.53 -21.69 19.75
N ASP A 512 -28.89 -20.73 18.88
CA ASP A 512 -28.46 -20.69 17.48
C ASP A 512 -27.74 -19.40 17.09
N ARG A 513 -27.44 -18.52 18.05
CA ARG A 513 -26.85 -17.19 17.73
C ARG A 513 -25.65 -16.87 18.61
N MET A 514 -24.62 -16.34 17.99
CA MET A 514 -23.46 -15.74 18.64
C MET A 514 -23.46 -14.23 18.38
N ILE A 515 -23.03 -13.44 19.36
CA ILE A 515 -22.84 -11.99 19.23
C ILE A 515 -21.44 -11.64 19.67
N GLY A 516 -20.70 -10.95 18.81
CA GLY A 516 -19.39 -10.41 19.12
C GLY A 516 -19.50 -9.03 19.77
N PHE A 517 -18.84 -8.84 20.90
CA PHE A 517 -18.73 -7.56 21.59
C PHE A 517 -17.29 -7.10 21.63
N GLN A 518 -17.07 -5.83 21.35
CA GLN A 518 -15.80 -5.17 21.67
C GLN A 518 -15.91 -4.63 23.11
N ILE A 519 -14.98 -5.06 23.93
CA ILE A 519 -15.00 -4.77 25.37
C ILE A 519 -13.95 -3.74 25.72
N PHE A 520 -14.39 -2.67 26.38
CA PHE A 520 -13.54 -1.61 26.90
C PHE A 520 -13.68 -1.53 28.40
N ILE A 521 -12.56 -1.55 29.11
CA ILE A 521 -12.55 -1.49 30.59
C ILE A 521 -11.76 -0.25 30.99
N GLY A 522 -12.28 0.55 31.91
CA GLY A 522 -11.60 1.75 32.36
C GLY A 522 -12.22 2.36 33.60
N ASP A 523 -11.50 3.30 34.22
CA ASP A 523 -12.03 4.12 35.29
C ASP A 523 -12.97 5.24 34.76
N SER A 524 -13.65 5.95 35.67
CA SER A 524 -14.54 7.06 35.29
C SER A 524 -13.79 8.18 34.54
N THR A 525 -12.50 8.34 34.77
CA THR A 525 -11.64 9.32 34.08
C THR A 525 -11.36 8.90 32.65
N TYR A 526 -11.20 7.58 32.40
CA TYR A 526 -11.01 7.02 31.08
C TYR A 526 -12.17 7.37 30.13
N PHE A 527 -13.41 7.08 30.53
CA PHE A 527 -14.59 7.40 29.71
C PHE A 527 -14.83 8.90 29.57
N ARG A 528 -14.45 9.71 30.55
CA ARG A 528 -14.51 11.17 30.51
C ARG A 528 -13.47 11.76 29.53
N ILE A 529 -12.25 11.25 29.49
CA ILE A 529 -11.20 11.67 28.54
C ILE A 529 -11.64 11.36 27.11
N LEU A 530 -12.19 10.17 26.87
CA LEU A 530 -12.72 9.77 25.58
C LEU A 530 -13.99 10.55 25.19
N GLY A 531 -14.67 11.19 26.15
CA GLY A 531 -15.84 12.02 25.86
C GLY A 531 -16.99 11.25 25.20
N LEU A 532 -17.15 9.98 25.52
CA LEU A 532 -18.26 9.16 25.02
C LEU A 532 -19.59 9.71 25.50
N GLU A 533 -20.55 9.91 24.58
CA GLU A 533 -21.85 10.49 24.90
C GLU A 533 -22.77 9.44 25.52
N ARG A 534 -23.10 9.62 26.81
CA ARG A 534 -24.03 8.77 27.54
C ARG A 534 -25.44 9.24 27.27
N LEU A 535 -26.28 8.36 26.70
CA LEU A 535 -27.69 8.64 26.39
C LEU A 535 -28.59 8.31 27.57
N ARG A 536 -28.27 7.23 28.32
CA ARG A 536 -29.01 6.79 29.48
C ARG A 536 -28.03 6.34 30.57
N ASP A 537 -28.36 6.67 31.80
CA ASP A 537 -27.66 6.22 33.01
C ASP A 537 -28.69 5.71 34.01
N ASN A 538 -28.60 4.43 34.39
CA ASN A 538 -29.53 3.79 35.30
C ASN A 538 -29.15 4.00 36.77
N HIS A 539 -28.07 4.78 37.04
CA HIS A 539 -27.61 5.13 38.38
C HIS A 539 -27.46 3.93 39.34
N LEU A 540 -26.99 2.80 38.83
CA LEU A 540 -26.77 1.60 39.60
C LEU A 540 -25.67 1.83 40.64
N ALA A 541 -25.95 1.48 41.88
CA ALA A 541 -25.15 1.87 43.06
C ALA A 541 -23.79 1.15 43.20
N ARG A 542 -23.50 0.11 42.41
CA ARG A 542 -22.27 -0.67 42.47
C ARG A 542 -21.69 -0.88 41.07
N MET A 543 -20.63 -0.19 40.76
CA MET A 543 -19.95 -0.24 39.44
C MET A 543 -18.84 -1.31 39.37
N ASN A 544 -18.52 -1.99 40.47
CA ASN A 544 -17.49 -3.04 40.54
C ASN A 544 -18.05 -4.47 40.44
N ASP A 545 -19.21 -4.63 39.87
CA ASP A 545 -19.81 -5.98 39.65
C ASP A 545 -19.53 -6.38 38.18
N ASP A 546 -18.89 -7.53 37.95
CA ASP A 546 -18.53 -8.07 36.64
C ASP A 546 -19.72 -8.26 35.68
N ASN A 547 -20.93 -8.28 36.23
CA ASN A 547 -22.17 -8.40 35.45
C ASN A 547 -22.82 -7.06 35.09
N MET A 548 -22.22 -5.93 35.47
CA MET A 548 -22.79 -4.61 35.27
C MET A 548 -22.02 -3.87 34.14
N VAL A 549 -22.72 -3.64 33.04
CA VAL A 549 -22.08 -3.11 31.82
C VAL A 549 -22.86 -1.95 31.22
N PHE A 550 -22.16 -1.01 30.63
CA PHE A 550 -22.74 -0.11 29.64
C PHE A 550 -22.66 -0.75 28.25
N ILE A 551 -23.62 -0.44 27.40
CA ILE A 551 -23.63 -0.91 26.00
C ILE A 551 -23.88 0.26 25.05
N ASN A 552 -23.49 0.12 23.78
CA ASN A 552 -23.81 1.10 22.75
C ASN A 552 -25.17 0.82 22.11
N GLN A 553 -25.71 1.79 21.35
CA GLN A 553 -26.99 1.63 20.65
C GLN A 553 -26.95 0.47 19.63
N HIS A 554 -25.78 0.21 19.02
CA HIS A 554 -25.62 -0.90 18.07
C HIS A 554 -25.87 -2.25 18.77
N ALA A 555 -25.31 -2.44 19.95
CA ALA A 555 -25.54 -3.65 20.75
C ALA A 555 -27.03 -3.85 21.09
N LEU A 556 -27.75 -2.78 21.43
CA LEU A 556 -29.21 -2.88 21.65
C LEU A 556 -29.94 -3.44 20.42
N ARG A 557 -29.62 -2.88 19.24
CA ARG A 557 -30.22 -3.32 17.98
C ARG A 557 -29.85 -4.76 17.65
N GLU A 558 -28.60 -5.12 17.87
CA GLU A 558 -28.11 -6.47 17.59
C GLU A 558 -28.70 -7.49 18.57
N LEU A 559 -28.83 -7.18 19.86
CA LEU A 559 -29.52 -8.01 20.85
C LEU A 559 -31.03 -8.08 20.60
N GLY A 560 -31.61 -7.12 19.87
CA GLY A 560 -33.07 -7.06 19.65
C GLY A 560 -33.88 -6.69 20.89
N ILE A 561 -33.25 -5.96 21.84
CA ILE A 561 -33.89 -5.53 23.10
C ILE A 561 -34.33 -4.09 23.02
N ALA A 562 -35.32 -3.72 23.83
CA ALA A 562 -35.86 -2.36 23.87
C ALA A 562 -34.87 -1.37 24.50
N GLU A 563 -34.99 -0.07 24.12
CA GLU A 563 -34.12 0.98 24.67
C GLU A 563 -34.25 1.18 26.19
N ASP A 564 -35.36 0.73 26.80
CA ASP A 564 -35.64 0.79 28.24
C ASP A 564 -35.27 -0.49 28.99
N ALA A 565 -34.70 -1.51 28.29
CA ALA A 565 -34.27 -2.75 28.93
C ALA A 565 -33.25 -2.47 30.06
N GLU A 566 -33.40 -3.16 31.17
CA GLU A 566 -32.53 -3.08 32.36
C GLU A 566 -31.53 -4.23 32.44
N GLU A 567 -31.81 -5.35 31.76
CA GLU A 567 -30.94 -6.52 31.69
C GLU A 567 -30.97 -7.17 30.32
N PHE A 568 -29.95 -7.93 30.01
CA PHE A 568 -29.96 -8.92 28.93
C PHE A 568 -29.25 -10.18 29.41
N LYS A 569 -29.51 -11.30 28.74
CA LYS A 569 -28.98 -12.60 29.15
C LYS A 569 -28.27 -13.26 28.00
N VAL A 570 -27.08 -13.80 28.28
CA VAL A 570 -26.28 -14.56 27.32
C VAL A 570 -26.17 -16.02 27.74
N GLY A 571 -25.62 -16.87 26.89
CA GLY A 571 -25.56 -18.32 27.10
C GLY A 571 -26.59 -19.06 26.26
N MET A 572 -26.41 -20.36 26.09
CA MET A 572 -27.27 -21.25 25.29
C MET A 572 -28.70 -21.22 25.79
N ASP A 573 -28.90 -21.18 27.10
CA ASP A 573 -30.16 -21.18 27.83
C ASP A 573 -30.50 -19.82 28.45
N TYR A 574 -29.82 -18.74 28.04
CA TYR A 574 -29.96 -17.41 28.64
C TYR A 574 -29.72 -17.39 30.16
N SER A 575 -28.75 -18.16 30.65
CA SER A 575 -28.46 -18.32 32.07
C SER A 575 -27.57 -17.22 32.67
N TYR A 576 -26.84 -16.49 31.87
CA TYR A 576 -25.89 -15.46 32.33
C TYR A 576 -26.50 -14.07 32.18
N PRO A 577 -27.01 -13.42 33.22
CA PRO A 577 -27.59 -12.10 33.17
C PRO A 577 -26.48 -11.01 33.21
N TYR A 578 -26.63 -10.00 32.38
CA TYR A 578 -25.92 -8.74 32.48
C TYR A 578 -26.86 -7.61 32.78
N GLN A 579 -26.56 -6.78 33.77
CA GLN A 579 -27.34 -5.58 34.11
C GLN A 579 -26.84 -4.41 33.27
N ILE A 580 -27.75 -3.70 32.62
CA ILE A 580 -27.42 -2.55 31.78
C ILE A 580 -27.30 -1.32 32.70
N ALA A 581 -26.05 -0.89 32.97
CA ALA A 581 -25.77 0.31 33.75
C ALA A 581 -26.17 1.59 33.01
N GLY A 582 -26.20 1.54 31.70
CA GLY A 582 -26.61 2.64 30.84
C GLY A 582 -26.30 2.40 29.38
N ILE A 583 -26.61 3.40 28.54
CA ILE A 583 -26.49 3.30 27.11
C ILE A 583 -25.63 4.47 26.61
N TYR A 584 -24.61 4.14 25.84
CA TYR A 584 -23.82 5.11 25.08
C TYR A 584 -24.32 5.24 23.64
N ARG A 585 -24.19 6.47 23.08
CA ARG A 585 -24.34 6.67 21.63
C ARG A 585 -23.34 5.81 20.88
N ASP A 586 -23.69 5.40 19.65
CA ASP A 586 -22.77 4.69 18.78
C ASP A 586 -21.53 5.55 18.52
N PHE A 587 -20.37 4.94 18.62
CA PHE A 587 -19.06 5.48 18.30
C PHE A 587 -18.31 4.52 17.37
N GLN A 588 -17.38 5.06 16.61
CA GLN A 588 -16.57 4.25 15.69
C GLN A 588 -15.57 3.41 16.48
N ILE A 589 -15.51 2.12 16.17
CA ILE A 589 -14.54 1.18 16.70
C ILE A 589 -13.62 0.81 15.54
N GLY A 590 -12.31 0.97 15.73
CA GLY A 590 -11.33 0.88 14.66
C GLY A 590 -11.34 2.12 13.75
N SER A 591 -11.09 1.93 12.47
CA SER A 591 -11.05 2.99 11.48
C SER A 591 -12.45 3.35 10.94
N ALA A 592 -12.60 4.51 10.29
CA ALA A 592 -13.85 4.88 9.63
C ALA A 592 -14.20 3.97 8.41
N LEU A 593 -13.35 3.02 8.08
CA LEU A 593 -13.60 1.99 7.05
C LEU A 593 -14.34 0.78 7.63
N ASP A 594 -14.30 0.60 8.95
CA ASP A 594 -14.91 -0.54 9.63
C ASP A 594 -16.43 -0.38 9.75
N LYS A 595 -17.10 -1.52 9.81
CA LYS A 595 -18.55 -1.53 10.06
C LYS A 595 -18.82 -1.20 11.53
N PRO A 596 -19.99 -0.62 11.85
CA PRO A 596 -20.42 -0.47 13.24
C PRO A 596 -20.40 -1.81 13.99
N GLN A 597 -19.95 -1.78 15.25
CA GLN A 597 -19.78 -2.97 16.07
C GLN A 597 -20.49 -2.80 17.43
N SER A 598 -20.89 -3.93 18.03
CA SER A 598 -21.45 -3.95 19.37
C SER A 598 -20.36 -3.75 20.41
N ALA A 599 -20.56 -2.83 21.35
CA ALA A 599 -19.63 -2.51 22.42
C ALA A 599 -20.22 -2.77 23.80
N MET A 600 -19.41 -3.34 24.68
CA MET A 600 -19.57 -3.38 26.12
C MET A 600 -18.50 -2.52 26.79
N LEU A 601 -18.89 -1.70 27.76
CA LEU A 601 -17.98 -0.83 28.47
C LEU A 601 -18.11 -1.15 29.97
N TRP A 602 -17.02 -1.59 30.57
CA TRP A 602 -16.96 -1.87 32.02
C TRP A 602 -16.25 -0.71 32.72
N GLN A 603 -16.98 -0.06 33.61
CA GLN A 603 -16.42 0.97 34.45
C GLN A 603 -16.06 0.37 35.80
N THR A 604 -14.76 0.44 36.16
CA THR A 604 -14.26 -0.07 37.44
C THR A 604 -13.17 0.86 38.00
N ASP A 605 -13.16 1.05 39.30
CA ASP A 605 -12.11 1.80 39.99
C ASP A 605 -10.87 0.92 40.30
N ASP A 606 -11.04 -0.41 40.19
CA ASP A 606 -9.99 -1.41 40.45
C ASP A 606 -9.14 -1.73 39.21
N ILE A 607 -9.20 -0.90 38.17
CA ILE A 607 -8.47 -1.11 36.92
C ILE A 607 -6.97 -1.28 37.09
N ALA A 608 -6.36 -0.61 38.08
CA ALA A 608 -4.95 -0.73 38.39
C ALA A 608 -4.57 -2.14 38.83
N ASP A 609 -5.51 -2.88 39.48
CA ASP A 609 -5.33 -4.25 39.92
C ASP A 609 -5.56 -5.29 38.81
N MET A 610 -6.26 -4.90 37.72
CA MET A 610 -6.50 -5.75 36.55
C MET A 610 -5.35 -5.76 35.54
N TYR A 611 -4.29 -4.98 35.75
CA TYR A 611 -3.21 -4.74 34.78
C TYR A 611 -3.73 -4.08 33.49
N PRO A 612 -3.84 -2.75 33.49
CA PRO A 612 -4.33 -2.00 32.32
C PRO A 612 -3.42 -2.19 31.10
N TRP A 613 -3.97 -2.08 29.90
CA TRP A 613 -3.20 -2.14 28.64
C TRP A 613 -2.73 -0.77 28.21
N ASN A 614 -3.51 0.26 28.53
CA ASN A 614 -3.31 1.62 28.07
C ASN A 614 -3.29 2.62 29.22
N ILE A 615 -2.45 3.63 29.10
CA ILE A 615 -2.47 4.85 29.92
C ILE A 615 -2.85 6.00 29.00
N LEU A 616 -4.05 6.55 29.14
CA LEU A 616 -4.50 7.73 28.42
C LEU A 616 -4.10 8.99 29.14
N VAL A 617 -3.34 9.85 28.50
CA VAL A 617 -2.88 11.13 29.06
C VAL A 617 -3.51 12.28 28.27
N LYS A 618 -4.43 13.01 28.86
CA LYS A 618 -4.99 14.23 28.28
C LYS A 618 -4.01 15.38 28.46
N ILE A 619 -3.59 15.95 27.36
CA ILE A 619 -2.56 16.99 27.30
C ILE A 619 -3.17 18.37 27.15
N ARG A 620 -2.50 19.38 27.70
CA ARG A 620 -2.80 20.80 27.52
C ARG A 620 -1.57 21.51 26.95
N GLY A 621 -1.75 22.26 25.86
CA GLY A 621 -0.69 23.09 25.26
C GLY A 621 0.02 22.42 24.09
N ASP A 622 1.33 22.64 23.96
CA ASP A 622 2.12 22.12 22.84
C ASP A 622 2.37 20.61 22.96
N LYS A 623 1.95 19.86 21.96
CA LYS A 623 2.03 18.40 21.92
C LYS A 623 3.45 17.86 21.99
N THR A 624 4.39 18.52 21.31
CA THR A 624 5.79 18.06 21.27
C THR A 624 6.48 18.27 22.60
N ALA A 625 6.24 19.43 23.24
CA ALA A 625 6.77 19.71 24.56
C ALA A 625 6.17 18.77 25.62
N ALA A 626 4.86 18.50 25.54
CA ALA A 626 4.18 17.58 26.43
C ALA A 626 4.68 16.14 26.29
N TYR A 627 4.83 15.64 25.05
CA TYR A 627 5.42 14.33 24.78
C TYR A 627 6.82 14.18 25.39
N ASN A 628 7.69 15.19 25.22
CA ASN A 628 9.03 15.19 25.81
C ASN A 628 8.99 15.22 27.35
N THR A 629 8.02 15.91 27.95
CA THR A 629 7.81 15.90 29.39
C THR A 629 7.39 14.51 29.89
N VAL A 630 6.39 13.90 29.25
CA VAL A 630 5.93 12.53 29.56
C VAL A 630 7.07 11.53 29.42
N LYS A 631 7.83 11.61 28.33
CA LYS A 631 9.03 10.79 28.12
C LYS A 631 10.06 10.97 29.26
N SER A 632 10.33 12.22 29.67
CA SER A 632 11.30 12.48 30.75
C SER A 632 10.83 11.95 32.12
N VAL A 633 9.51 11.97 32.37
CA VAL A 633 8.91 11.35 33.57
C VAL A 633 9.14 9.82 33.53
N PHE A 634 8.88 9.19 32.38
CA PHE A 634 9.12 7.75 32.20
C PHE A 634 10.60 7.39 32.40
N GLU A 635 11.52 8.13 31.80
CA GLU A 635 12.96 7.89 31.90
C GLU A 635 13.46 8.01 33.35
N ARG A 636 12.85 8.86 34.18
CA ARG A 636 13.19 8.97 35.62
C ARG A 636 12.76 7.75 36.45
N ILE A 637 11.71 7.06 36.02
CA ILE A 637 11.08 5.96 36.74
C ILE A 637 11.60 4.60 36.26
N SER A 638 11.97 4.50 35.00
CA SER A 638 12.19 3.22 34.31
C SER A 638 13.61 2.70 34.28
N ASP A 639 14.54 3.32 35.04
CA ASP A 639 15.96 2.91 35.07
C ASP A 639 16.59 2.66 33.68
N GLY A 640 16.32 3.57 32.74
CA GLY A 640 16.90 3.57 31.40
C GLY A 640 16.19 2.64 30.37
N ALA A 641 14.96 2.25 30.63
CA ALA A 641 14.13 1.63 29.60
C ALA A 641 13.82 2.63 28.46
N VAL A 642 13.64 2.13 27.26
CA VAL A 642 13.32 2.96 26.09
C VAL A 642 11.82 3.29 26.10
N PHE A 643 11.50 4.58 25.98
CA PHE A 643 10.12 5.03 25.87
C PHE A 643 9.62 4.76 24.45
N THR A 644 8.82 3.71 24.29
CA THR A 644 8.21 3.24 23.04
C THR A 644 6.71 3.01 23.24
N GLY A 645 5.95 2.81 22.16
CA GLY A 645 4.51 2.50 22.27
C GLY A 645 3.69 3.64 22.90
N ALA A 646 4.04 4.89 22.59
CA ALA A 646 3.32 6.08 23.01
C ALA A 646 3.04 6.96 21.80
N GLU A 647 1.79 7.05 21.39
CA GLU A 647 1.36 7.85 20.25
C GLU A 647 0.10 8.66 20.58
N TYR A 648 -0.12 9.77 19.87
CA TYR A 648 -1.38 10.49 19.95
C TYR A 648 -2.46 9.74 19.18
N ILE A 649 -3.65 9.55 19.75
CA ILE A 649 -4.78 8.85 19.07
C ILE A 649 -5.07 9.43 17.69
N GLU A 650 -4.91 10.75 17.49
CA GLU A 650 -5.01 11.37 16.17
C GLU A 650 -3.98 10.83 15.16
N GLN A 651 -2.75 10.54 15.61
CA GLN A 651 -1.67 10.01 14.76
C GLN A 651 -1.91 8.53 14.45
N GLU A 652 -2.41 7.77 15.41
CA GLU A 652 -2.81 6.38 15.20
C GLU A 652 -3.94 6.29 14.15
N ILE A 653 -5.00 7.11 14.29
CA ILE A 653 -6.07 7.21 13.29
C ILE A 653 -5.50 7.64 11.92
N GLU A 654 -4.57 8.59 11.90
CA GLU A 654 -3.91 8.95 10.65
C GLU A 654 -3.08 7.83 10.04
N ALA A 655 -2.49 6.97 10.85
CA ALA A 655 -1.71 5.82 10.40
C ALA A 655 -2.56 4.76 9.70
N ASP A 656 -3.82 4.56 10.11
CA ASP A 656 -4.78 3.66 9.46
C ASP A 656 -4.98 3.98 7.97
N TYR A 657 -4.82 5.25 7.61
CA TYR A 657 -4.95 5.71 6.22
C TYR A 657 -3.60 5.81 5.48
N ALA A 658 -2.54 5.17 6.02
CA ALA A 658 -1.21 5.22 5.39
C ALA A 658 -1.22 4.64 3.97
N ASP A 659 -1.94 3.56 3.73
CA ASP A 659 -2.07 2.94 2.42
C ASP A 659 -2.82 3.84 1.43
N GLN A 660 -3.91 4.46 1.86
CA GLN A 660 -4.67 5.41 1.04
C GLN A 660 -3.83 6.65 0.71
N ARG A 661 -3.06 7.18 1.68
CA ARG A 661 -2.10 8.28 1.45
C ARG A 661 -1.00 7.85 0.49
N ARG A 662 -0.51 6.63 0.59
CA ARG A 662 0.48 6.05 -0.32
C ARG A 662 -0.07 6.03 -1.76
N ILE A 663 -1.31 5.55 -1.94
CA ILE A 663 -2.01 5.60 -3.23
C ILE A 663 -2.11 7.04 -3.75
N LEU A 664 -2.51 7.99 -2.92
CA LEU A 664 -2.60 9.40 -3.29
C LEU A 664 -1.26 9.97 -3.78
N HIS A 665 -0.17 9.72 -3.03
CA HIS A 665 1.16 10.19 -3.42
C HIS A 665 1.60 9.57 -4.75
N ILE A 666 1.37 8.29 -4.94
CA ILE A 666 1.70 7.58 -6.17
C ILE A 666 0.90 8.14 -7.34
N VAL A 667 -0.43 8.20 -7.24
CA VAL A 667 -1.30 8.75 -8.29
C VAL A 667 -0.95 10.22 -8.55
N GLY A 668 -0.61 10.99 -7.51
CA GLY A 668 -0.16 12.38 -7.63
C GLY A 668 1.13 12.53 -8.44
N ILE A 669 2.16 11.73 -8.13
CA ILE A 669 3.44 11.71 -8.87
C ILE A 669 3.19 11.32 -10.33
N PHE A 670 2.41 10.29 -10.57
CA PHE A 670 2.08 9.84 -11.92
C PHE A 670 1.25 10.88 -12.70
N THR A 671 0.33 11.55 -12.05
CA THR A 671 -0.43 12.67 -12.62
C THR A 671 0.51 13.80 -13.02
N LEU A 672 1.47 14.16 -12.17
CA LEU A 672 2.49 15.17 -12.49
C LEU A 672 3.32 14.77 -13.72
N VAL A 673 3.80 13.52 -13.76
CA VAL A 673 4.58 13.00 -14.90
C VAL A 673 3.75 12.99 -16.18
N ALA A 674 2.47 12.56 -16.11
CA ALA A 674 1.57 12.58 -17.25
C ALA A 674 1.34 14.01 -17.78
N ILE A 675 1.16 14.98 -16.88
CA ILE A 675 1.06 16.41 -17.23
C ILE A 675 2.33 16.89 -17.93
N LEU A 676 3.52 16.58 -17.41
CA LEU A 676 4.79 16.98 -18.00
C LEU A 676 4.98 16.38 -19.39
N ILE A 677 4.72 15.08 -19.57
CA ILE A 677 4.84 14.42 -20.88
C ILE A 677 3.82 15.00 -21.87
N SER A 678 2.58 15.23 -21.44
CA SER A 678 1.53 15.85 -22.25
C SER A 678 1.91 17.28 -22.68
N ALA A 679 2.40 18.09 -21.75
CA ALA A 679 2.86 19.45 -22.03
C ALA A 679 4.04 19.46 -23.02
N LEU A 680 5.04 18.59 -22.84
CA LEU A 680 6.15 18.43 -23.79
C LEU A 680 5.68 18.01 -25.18
N GLY A 681 4.69 17.09 -25.24
CA GLY A 681 4.05 16.68 -26.48
C GLY A 681 3.34 17.86 -27.19
N LEU A 682 2.59 18.66 -26.42
CA LEU A 682 1.92 19.86 -26.93
C LEU A 682 2.91 20.93 -27.43
N VAL A 683 4.00 21.18 -26.69
CA VAL A 683 5.07 22.12 -27.11
C VAL A 683 5.66 21.66 -28.43
N ALA A 684 6.02 20.39 -28.56
CA ALA A 684 6.64 19.87 -29.76
C ALA A 684 5.69 19.86 -30.96
N MET A 685 4.42 19.48 -30.73
CA MET A 685 3.40 19.52 -31.78
C MET A 685 3.00 20.93 -32.19
N SER A 686 2.92 21.87 -31.26
CA SER A 686 2.67 23.28 -31.58
C SER A 686 3.80 23.88 -32.41
N THR A 687 5.06 23.59 -32.05
CA THR A 687 6.24 23.99 -32.84
C THR A 687 6.15 23.51 -34.29
N TYR A 688 5.83 22.22 -34.46
CA TYR A 688 5.67 21.64 -35.80
C TYR A 688 4.49 22.25 -36.57
N TYR A 689 3.34 22.42 -35.91
CA TYR A 689 2.15 23.02 -36.53
C TYR A 689 2.45 24.46 -36.99
N ILE A 690 3.17 25.22 -36.20
CA ILE A 690 3.57 26.58 -36.52
C ILE A 690 4.49 26.56 -37.75
N GLN A 691 5.54 25.73 -37.79
CA GLN A 691 6.45 25.61 -38.93
C GLN A 691 5.68 25.23 -40.22
N GLN A 692 4.66 24.38 -40.12
CA GLN A 692 3.82 24.02 -41.26
C GLN A 692 2.95 25.21 -41.76
N LYS A 693 2.54 26.10 -40.84
CA LYS A 693 1.66 27.24 -41.11
C LYS A 693 2.44 28.56 -41.32
N GLU A 694 3.74 28.54 -41.24
CA GLU A 694 4.58 29.75 -41.27
C GLU A 694 4.33 30.63 -42.51
N GLN A 695 4.24 30.03 -43.70
CA GLN A 695 3.90 30.77 -44.92
C GLN A 695 2.48 31.34 -44.90
N GLU A 696 1.47 30.57 -44.39
CA GLU A 696 0.11 31.08 -44.25
C GLU A 696 0.05 32.26 -43.28
N VAL A 697 0.77 32.17 -42.16
CA VAL A 697 0.89 33.24 -41.17
C VAL A 697 1.58 34.46 -41.78
N ALA A 698 2.66 34.29 -42.51
CA ALA A 698 3.36 35.36 -43.17
C ALA A 698 2.50 36.08 -44.19
N VAL A 699 1.82 35.36 -45.09
CA VAL A 699 0.88 35.95 -46.05
C VAL A 699 -0.23 36.75 -45.32
N ARG A 700 -0.84 36.19 -44.27
CA ARG A 700 -1.90 36.90 -43.51
C ARG A 700 -1.39 38.18 -42.86
N LYS A 701 -0.17 38.19 -42.32
CA LYS A 701 0.43 39.40 -41.76
C LYS A 701 0.66 40.49 -42.82
N VAL A 702 1.08 40.06 -44.03
CA VAL A 702 1.19 41.00 -45.18
C VAL A 702 -0.20 41.59 -45.56
N PHE A 703 -1.26 40.79 -45.44
CA PHE A 703 -2.64 41.27 -45.62
C PHE A 703 -3.27 41.95 -44.41
N GLY A 704 -2.48 42.32 -43.39
CA GLY A 704 -2.92 43.18 -42.29
C GLY A 704 -3.45 42.45 -41.04
N SER A 705 -3.31 41.12 -40.94
CA SER A 705 -3.72 40.40 -39.68
C SER A 705 -2.87 40.83 -38.50
N THR A 706 -3.51 41.17 -37.41
CA THR A 706 -2.88 41.55 -36.15
C THR A 706 -2.19 40.37 -35.45
N ARG A 707 -1.18 40.66 -34.58
CA ARG A 707 -0.54 39.67 -33.75
C ARG A 707 -1.54 38.85 -32.93
N GLY A 708 -2.55 39.55 -32.36
CA GLY A 708 -3.61 38.92 -31.54
C GLY A 708 -4.46 37.90 -32.32
N GLU A 709 -4.85 38.23 -33.55
CA GLU A 709 -5.63 37.32 -34.41
C GLU A 709 -4.87 36.05 -34.77
N VAL A 710 -3.58 36.19 -35.11
CA VAL A 710 -2.72 35.03 -35.42
C VAL A 710 -2.58 34.13 -34.18
N LEU A 711 -2.32 34.73 -33.01
CA LEU A 711 -2.12 34.02 -31.74
C LEU A 711 -3.42 33.31 -31.31
N THR A 712 -4.57 34.01 -31.34
CA THR A 712 -5.86 33.41 -30.99
C THR A 712 -6.19 32.22 -31.90
N ARG A 713 -5.87 32.28 -33.18
CA ARG A 713 -6.12 31.18 -34.10
C ARG A 713 -5.20 29.97 -33.85
N LEU A 714 -3.92 30.19 -33.60
CA LEU A 714 -2.96 29.13 -33.34
C LEU A 714 -3.29 28.42 -32.02
N VAL A 715 -3.48 29.18 -30.93
CA VAL A 715 -3.81 28.63 -29.62
C VAL A 715 -5.21 28.00 -29.63
N GLY A 716 -6.20 28.64 -30.24
CA GLY A 716 -7.59 28.17 -30.27
C GLY A 716 -7.76 26.78 -30.88
N ASN A 717 -6.90 26.39 -31.84
CA ASN A 717 -6.96 25.06 -32.41
C ASN A 717 -6.59 23.97 -31.39
N PHE A 718 -5.62 24.20 -30.50
CA PHE A 718 -5.25 23.26 -29.45
C PHE A 718 -6.27 23.31 -28.31
N MET A 719 -6.78 24.50 -27.97
CA MET A 719 -7.80 24.63 -26.91
C MET A 719 -9.10 23.90 -27.25
N ARG A 720 -9.49 23.86 -28.55
CA ARG A 720 -10.64 23.05 -28.99
C ARG A 720 -10.42 21.55 -28.76
N LEU A 721 -9.18 21.04 -28.91
CA LEU A 721 -8.87 19.65 -28.64
C LEU A 721 -8.96 19.34 -27.14
N VAL A 722 -8.50 20.28 -26.28
CA VAL A 722 -8.64 20.16 -24.83
C VAL A 722 -10.12 20.21 -24.41
N GLY A 723 -10.91 21.10 -25.01
CA GLY A 723 -12.36 21.18 -24.80
C GLY A 723 -13.09 19.87 -25.21
N ALA A 724 -12.73 19.30 -26.35
CA ALA A 724 -13.27 18.00 -26.79
C ALA A 724 -12.83 16.86 -25.83
N ALA A 725 -11.58 16.90 -25.39
CA ALA A 725 -11.06 15.94 -24.39
C ALA A 725 -11.82 16.05 -23.06
N PHE A 726 -12.13 17.28 -22.59
CA PHE A 726 -12.89 17.51 -21.37
C PHE A 726 -14.30 16.87 -21.43
N VAL A 727 -15.00 17.07 -22.54
CA VAL A 727 -16.35 16.49 -22.76
C VAL A 727 -16.32 14.95 -22.68
N ILE A 728 -15.27 14.32 -23.17
CA ILE A 728 -15.09 12.86 -23.10
C ILE A 728 -14.61 12.41 -21.71
N ALA A 729 -13.69 13.16 -21.08
CA ALA A 729 -13.06 12.80 -19.82
C ALA A 729 -14.04 12.81 -18.65
N VAL A 730 -15.00 13.78 -18.60
CA VAL A 730 -15.93 13.90 -17.49
C VAL A 730 -16.79 12.67 -17.27
N PRO A 731 -17.50 12.10 -18.28
CA PRO A 731 -18.29 10.89 -18.09
C PRO A 731 -17.43 9.69 -17.67
N VAL A 732 -16.24 9.55 -18.27
CA VAL A 732 -15.31 8.45 -17.96
C VAL A 732 -14.82 8.56 -16.52
N ALA A 733 -14.37 9.74 -16.11
CA ALA A 733 -13.89 9.98 -14.74
C ALA A 733 -15.03 9.79 -13.73
N TRP A 734 -16.23 10.32 -14.02
CA TRP A 734 -17.40 10.15 -13.15
C TRP A 734 -17.69 8.66 -12.91
N TYR A 735 -17.80 7.87 -13.98
CA TYR A 735 -18.11 6.44 -13.87
C TYR A 735 -17.07 5.67 -13.05
N LEU A 736 -15.78 5.91 -13.31
CA LEU A 736 -14.70 5.22 -12.61
C LEU A 736 -14.65 5.61 -11.11
N LEU A 737 -14.79 6.90 -10.82
CA LEU A 737 -14.72 7.42 -9.46
C LEU A 737 -15.95 7.07 -8.62
N GLU A 738 -17.14 7.09 -9.23
CA GLU A 738 -18.38 6.67 -8.55
C GLU A 738 -18.28 5.20 -8.13
N ARG A 739 -17.81 4.34 -9.04
CA ARG A 739 -17.63 2.92 -8.74
C ARG A 739 -16.60 2.69 -7.65
N TRP A 740 -15.49 3.41 -7.68
CA TRP A 740 -14.46 3.32 -6.65
C TRP A 740 -14.95 3.80 -5.28
N LEU A 741 -15.73 4.88 -5.23
CA LEU A 741 -16.29 5.39 -3.99
C LEU A 741 -17.35 4.47 -3.36
N GLN A 742 -17.96 3.57 -4.12
CA GLN A 742 -18.95 2.60 -3.60
C GLN A 742 -18.34 1.61 -2.60
N ASP A 743 -17.04 1.39 -2.65
CA ASP A 743 -16.33 0.50 -1.73
C ASP A 743 -16.16 1.11 -0.32
N TYR A 744 -16.49 2.41 -0.15
CA TYR A 744 -16.38 3.13 1.11
C TYR A 744 -17.74 3.34 1.77
N SER A 745 -17.84 2.99 3.07
CA SER A 745 -19.05 3.26 3.89
C SER A 745 -19.24 4.76 4.14
N VAL A 746 -18.15 5.47 4.45
CA VAL A 746 -18.09 6.94 4.59
C VAL A 746 -17.46 7.52 3.34
N ARG A 747 -18.26 8.17 2.49
CA ARG A 747 -17.81 8.67 1.20
C ARG A 747 -18.25 10.10 0.91
N ILE A 748 -17.41 10.83 0.14
CA ILE A 748 -17.76 12.14 -0.39
C ILE A 748 -18.77 12.00 -1.54
N SER A 749 -19.60 13.02 -1.74
CA SER A 749 -20.38 13.17 -2.97
C SER A 749 -19.50 13.72 -4.09
N LEU A 750 -19.57 13.16 -5.30
CA LEU A 750 -18.84 13.66 -6.46
C LEU A 750 -19.41 15.02 -6.89
N SER A 751 -18.70 16.08 -6.55
CA SER A 751 -19.07 17.43 -6.95
C SER A 751 -18.65 17.72 -8.40
N PRO A 752 -19.51 18.35 -9.23
CA PRO A 752 -19.12 18.83 -10.56
C PRO A 752 -17.90 19.76 -10.55
N LEU A 753 -17.63 20.43 -9.42
CA LEU A 753 -16.47 21.32 -9.26
C LEU A 753 -15.14 20.58 -9.39
N ILE A 754 -15.05 19.32 -9.00
CA ILE A 754 -13.84 18.49 -9.16
C ILE A 754 -13.47 18.38 -10.64
N PHE A 755 -14.46 18.08 -11.47
CA PHE A 755 -14.26 17.93 -12.92
C PHE A 755 -13.96 19.27 -13.59
N LEU A 756 -14.65 20.33 -13.20
CA LEU A 756 -14.37 21.68 -13.70
C LEU A 756 -12.96 22.15 -13.33
N ALA A 757 -12.53 21.92 -12.10
CA ALA A 757 -11.17 22.24 -11.64
C ALA A 757 -10.12 21.44 -12.42
N SER A 758 -10.35 20.14 -12.64
CA SER A 758 -9.45 19.29 -13.40
C SER A 758 -9.33 19.72 -14.86
N GLY A 759 -10.45 20.05 -15.50
CA GLY A 759 -10.50 20.57 -16.86
C GLY A 759 -9.85 21.94 -17.00
N ALA A 760 -10.12 22.85 -16.06
CA ALA A 760 -9.51 24.20 -16.02
C ALA A 760 -7.99 24.10 -15.85
N PHE A 761 -7.50 23.26 -14.96
CA PHE A 761 -6.08 23.04 -14.74
C PHE A 761 -5.39 22.48 -16.00
N ALA A 762 -5.97 21.47 -16.64
CA ALA A 762 -5.45 20.92 -17.91
C ALA A 762 -5.47 21.98 -19.03
N ALA A 763 -6.50 22.81 -19.10
CA ALA A 763 -6.59 23.91 -20.05
C ALA A 763 -5.51 24.97 -19.83
N VAL A 764 -5.22 25.33 -18.57
CA VAL A 764 -4.13 26.26 -18.24
C VAL A 764 -2.77 25.70 -18.65
N VAL A 765 -2.48 24.43 -18.33
CA VAL A 765 -1.23 23.78 -18.75
C VAL A 765 -1.08 23.76 -20.26
N ALA A 766 -2.13 23.37 -20.98
CA ALA A 766 -2.12 23.34 -22.44
C ALA A 766 -1.97 24.75 -23.04
N PHE A 767 -2.63 25.74 -22.47
CA PHE A 767 -2.51 27.13 -22.88
C PHE A 767 -1.07 27.63 -22.73
N VAL A 768 -0.46 27.44 -21.56
CA VAL A 768 0.93 27.86 -21.30
C VAL A 768 1.90 27.18 -22.26
N ALA A 769 1.74 25.86 -22.46
CA ALA A 769 2.59 25.07 -23.37
C ALA A 769 2.55 25.57 -24.82
N VAL A 770 1.37 25.92 -25.30
CA VAL A 770 1.15 26.36 -26.71
C VAL A 770 1.40 27.86 -26.90
N PHE A 771 1.05 28.68 -25.90
CA PHE A 771 1.14 30.14 -25.97
C PHE A 771 2.56 30.61 -26.21
N TRP A 772 3.54 30.04 -25.47
CA TRP A 772 4.95 30.41 -25.64
C TRP A 772 5.41 30.27 -27.11
N GLN A 773 5.15 29.12 -27.71
CA GLN A 773 5.58 28.85 -29.08
C GLN A 773 4.81 29.70 -30.10
N SER A 774 3.50 29.88 -29.89
CA SER A 774 2.63 30.69 -30.76
C SER A 774 2.98 32.18 -30.70
N SER A 775 3.35 32.70 -29.52
CA SER A 775 3.81 34.08 -29.34
C SER A 775 5.07 34.35 -30.14
N ARG A 776 6.07 33.45 -30.00
CA ARG A 776 7.35 33.58 -30.75
C ARG A 776 7.12 33.55 -32.26
N ALA A 777 6.24 32.74 -32.77
CA ALA A 777 5.87 32.71 -34.18
C ALA A 777 5.06 33.94 -34.63
N ALA A 778 4.20 34.47 -33.77
CA ALA A 778 3.48 35.68 -34.04
C ALA A 778 4.39 36.91 -34.10
N ASP A 779 5.56 36.87 -33.48
CA ASP A 779 6.58 37.96 -33.50
C ASP A 779 7.56 37.81 -34.66
N SER A 780 7.64 36.69 -35.41
CA SER A 780 8.55 36.48 -36.54
C SER A 780 8.31 37.45 -37.71
N ASN A 781 9.41 37.86 -38.36
CA ASN A 781 9.36 38.74 -39.49
C ASN A 781 8.80 38.02 -40.73
N PRO A 782 7.70 38.53 -41.38
CA PRO A 782 7.10 37.86 -42.54
C PRO A 782 8.03 37.73 -43.76
N ILE A 783 9.02 38.62 -43.89
CA ILE A 783 9.98 38.60 -45.01
C ILE A 783 10.88 37.36 -44.97
N ASP A 784 11.34 36.98 -43.78
CA ASP A 784 12.23 35.81 -43.60
C ASP A 784 11.50 34.49 -43.86
N SER A 785 10.17 34.44 -43.61
CA SER A 785 9.34 33.26 -43.84
C SER A 785 8.86 33.08 -45.29
N ILE A 786 8.93 34.11 -46.13
CA ILE A 786 8.55 34.06 -47.54
C ILE A 786 9.77 33.70 -48.44
N LYS A 787 11.00 34.01 -47.98
CA LYS A 787 12.25 33.72 -48.72
C LYS A 787 12.72 32.26 -48.61
N ASN A 788 12.30 31.56 -47.60
CA ASN A 788 12.61 30.15 -47.37
C ASN A 788 11.44 29.24 -47.86
#